data_f1fe41445d907da2196ba7cee49bef31
#
_entry.id   f1fe41445d907da2196ba7cee49bef31
#
_cell.length_a   1.000
_cell.length_b   1.000
_cell.length_c   1.000
_cell.angle_alpha   90.00
_cell.angle_beta   90.00
_cell.angle_gamma   90.00
#
_symmetry.space_group_name_H-M   'P 1'
#
loop_
_entity.id
_entity.type
_entity.pdbx_description
1 polymer ?
#
loop_
_entity_poly.entity_id
_entity_poly.type
_entity_poly.pdbx_seq_one_letter_code
_entity_poly.pdbx_strand_id
1 'polypeptide(L)'
;MKGFYSLLAGAIFSAVGAYAQEKVFSENFDSSDDIATVNAFGDFKLDSSSAAAAGSGKSLRISTIGKKMGDWPLAARFPVSGIDGGQTVTVKFSYVILGGNINYAIVWADGKRCAEMTFSGKKGTRGQVFMRANIPAGKKGRVAITSAKGAEIAIDDIEIVSVPTSWLDDPKEFFTGMKFLPNNPVFAKPDDPIFSMSREEFFPFIDEYGQFKHRDWEDKIHSDADFQTQKEKEKQFNAKLAKIPHRSQYGGFKDDSLKVEGTGRFRLDKIDGKWAFRDPDGYPFWSLGVDCVSAKDPSGSTAITGREHYFEKIDPKYISGGARLYDTKKGEYSKPQQTINFNRRNFDKKYGNMSEDEQVALIENRLRSWGFNSTGAWSNERQIQKAKIPYCVMLGSARPVYLAPENKNLKLDLFWTKFPDYLHPDFAKNTKANAAKKADLINSPYCIGAFVDNELPWQGKEGLIGRALLSCPADQPSKIAFRDILKKKYSDISALNSAWKADYKDWDDFLARKDFDTTCDAAQEDFKAIEKIITDAYFNACRDAVKSVNPDALYLGCRFGFSWLNKIVITAAFEKCDVVTYNIYNDTPNVLKTRLYEGIEDKPVMIGEFHFGAGDRGNFWASLCPKSSSKERTKSMKSYLKDAIKSPMIIGAHWFQYADQYTTGRFDGENGALGFVDICDTPKYDMAAAMNEMSRKMYRLRFGK
;
A
#
# COMPACT_ATOMS: atom_id res chain seq x y z
N MET A 1 -40.20 -38.46 -31.92
CA MET A 1 -39.39 -39.68 -31.76
C MET A 1 -38.20 -39.33 -30.82
N LYS A 2 -38.26 -39.94 -29.66
CA LYS A 2 -37.16 -39.91 -28.65
C LYS A 2 -36.05 -40.83 -29.12
N GLY A 3 -34.82 -40.50 -28.91
CA GLY A 3 -33.75 -41.44 -29.20
C GLY A 3 -32.36 -40.85 -28.92
N PHE A 4 -31.84 -41.09 -27.71
CA PHE A 4 -30.47 -41.47 -27.35
C PHE A 4 -29.30 -40.76 -28.02
N TYR A 5 -28.59 -39.91 -27.27
CA TYR A 5 -27.13 -39.92 -27.15
C TYR A 5 -26.76 -39.66 -25.70
N SER A 6 -26.54 -40.72 -25.00
CA SER A 6 -25.89 -40.82 -23.69
C SER A 6 -24.62 -41.63 -23.87
N LEU A 7 -23.56 -41.26 -23.12
CA LEU A 7 -22.31 -41.95 -22.86
C LEU A 7 -21.23 -41.89 -23.96
N LEU A 8 -20.23 -41.01 -23.68
CA LEU A 8 -18.82 -41.38 -23.53
C LEU A 8 -18.01 -40.14 -23.10
N ALA A 9 -18.22 -39.70 -21.86
CA ALA A 9 -17.16 -38.95 -21.13
C ALA A 9 -16.37 -40.01 -20.34
N GLY A 10 -15.40 -40.62 -21.01
CA GLY A 10 -14.46 -41.51 -20.38
C GLY A 10 -13.61 -40.76 -19.40
N ALA A 11 -13.75 -41.11 -18.12
CA ALA A 11 -12.91 -40.69 -17.05
C ALA A 11 -11.46 -41.12 -17.31
N ILE A 12 -10.60 -40.16 -17.68
CA ILE A 12 -9.18 -40.28 -17.42
C ILE A 12 -8.95 -39.64 -16.04
N PHE A 13 -9.35 -40.35 -15.01
CA PHE A 13 -8.74 -40.20 -13.70
C PHE A 13 -7.37 -40.86 -13.80
N SER A 14 -6.34 -40.08 -14.18
CA SER A 14 -4.97 -40.46 -13.83
C SER A 14 -4.93 -40.51 -12.31
N ALA A 15 -4.64 -41.69 -11.80
CA ALA A 15 -4.37 -41.95 -10.39
C ALA A 15 -3.15 -41.08 -9.95
N VAL A 16 -3.39 -39.87 -9.56
CA VAL A 16 -2.49 -39.13 -8.68
C VAL A 16 -2.61 -39.88 -7.36
N GLY A 17 -1.61 -40.70 -7.04
CA GLY A 17 -1.53 -41.40 -5.77
C GLY A 17 -1.75 -40.36 -4.66
N ALA A 18 -2.80 -40.53 -3.88
CA ALA A 18 -2.98 -39.82 -2.66
C ALA A 18 -1.81 -40.13 -1.76
N TYR A 19 -0.76 -39.33 -1.78
CA TYR A 19 0.27 -39.40 -0.76
C TYR A 19 -0.44 -39.17 0.58
N ALA A 20 -0.34 -40.16 1.47
CA ALA A 20 -0.86 -40.03 2.81
C ALA A 20 -0.17 -38.83 3.46
N GLN A 21 -0.95 -37.79 3.73
CA GLN A 21 -0.47 -36.61 4.45
C GLN A 21 -0.15 -37.06 5.88
N GLU A 22 1.11 -37.03 6.25
CA GLU A 22 1.51 -37.41 7.59
C GLU A 22 1.29 -36.25 8.53
N LYS A 23 0.44 -36.46 9.55
CA LYS A 23 0.17 -35.45 10.57
C LYS A 23 1.41 -35.25 11.45
N VAL A 24 2.00 -34.08 11.40
CA VAL A 24 3.18 -33.70 12.18
C VAL A 24 2.78 -33.18 13.56
N PHE A 25 1.68 -32.43 13.65
CA PHE A 25 1.20 -31.83 14.89
C PHE A 25 -0.27 -31.44 14.77
N SER A 26 -1.03 -31.54 15.87
CA SER A 26 -2.36 -30.94 15.98
C SER A 26 -2.69 -30.60 17.41
N GLU A 27 -3.52 -29.55 17.59
CA GLU A 27 -3.96 -29.07 18.88
C GLU A 27 -5.30 -28.34 18.77
N ASN A 28 -6.27 -28.66 19.65
CA ASN A 28 -7.60 -28.05 19.69
C ASN A 28 -7.98 -27.40 21.02
N PHE A 29 -7.08 -27.41 22.00
CA PHE A 29 -7.21 -26.75 23.30
C PHE A 29 -8.43 -27.15 24.15
N ASP A 30 -9.03 -28.30 23.90
CA ASP A 30 -10.18 -28.76 24.68
C ASP A 30 -9.80 -29.28 26.06
N SER A 31 -8.56 -29.67 26.27
CA SER A 31 -8.02 -30.12 27.55
C SER A 31 -7.02 -29.12 28.17
N SER A 32 -6.77 -29.21 29.46
CA SER A 32 -5.77 -28.38 30.14
C SER A 32 -4.34 -28.72 29.78
N ASP A 33 -4.10 -29.97 29.34
CA ASP A 33 -2.76 -30.46 28.99
C ASP A 33 -2.31 -29.95 27.61
N ASP A 34 -3.25 -29.53 26.77
CA ASP A 34 -2.99 -29.00 25.43
C ASP A 34 -2.13 -27.74 25.46
N ILE A 35 -2.15 -26.97 26.55
CA ILE A 35 -1.31 -25.75 26.70
C ILE A 35 0.20 -26.12 26.71
N ALA A 36 0.56 -27.30 27.18
CA ALA A 36 1.95 -27.75 27.24
C ALA A 36 2.57 -27.94 25.85
N THR A 37 1.77 -28.13 24.80
CA THR A 37 2.21 -28.33 23.43
C THR A 37 2.55 -27.02 22.73
N VAL A 38 2.13 -25.88 23.31
CA VAL A 38 2.33 -24.53 22.79
C VAL A 38 2.96 -23.65 23.85
N ASN A 39 4.11 -23.04 23.55
CA ASN A 39 4.65 -21.99 24.39
C ASN A 39 3.84 -20.71 24.18
N ALA A 40 2.94 -20.38 25.09
CA ALA A 40 2.23 -19.11 25.13
C ALA A 40 3.00 -18.10 25.98
N PHE A 41 2.98 -16.83 25.58
CA PHE A 41 3.71 -15.74 26.23
C PHE A 41 2.72 -14.65 26.67
N GLY A 42 3.07 -13.93 27.74
CA GLY A 42 2.17 -12.94 28.34
C GLY A 42 1.12 -13.59 29.25
N ASP A 43 -0.08 -13.01 29.32
CA ASP A 43 -1.20 -13.56 30.05
C ASP A 43 -2.00 -14.48 29.13
N PHE A 44 -2.19 -15.72 29.51
CA PHE A 44 -2.90 -16.70 28.70
C PHE A 44 -3.86 -17.57 29.53
N LYS A 45 -4.92 -18.05 28.89
CA LYS A 45 -5.90 -18.99 29.46
C LYS A 45 -6.66 -19.73 28.36
N LEU A 46 -7.22 -20.88 28.73
CA LEU A 46 -8.27 -21.51 27.94
C LEU A 46 -9.58 -20.72 28.11
N ASP A 47 -10.24 -20.38 27.02
CA ASP A 47 -11.42 -19.53 27.01
C ASP A 47 -12.51 -20.15 26.12
N SER A 48 -13.62 -20.54 26.72
CA SER A 48 -14.80 -21.09 26.03
C SER A 48 -15.86 -20.05 25.70
N SER A 49 -15.58 -18.76 26.00
CA SER A 49 -16.55 -17.69 25.71
C SER A 49 -16.72 -17.50 24.19
N SER A 50 -17.95 -17.15 23.78
CA SER A 50 -18.24 -16.85 22.37
C SER A 50 -17.38 -15.73 21.77
N ALA A 51 -16.86 -14.84 22.63
CA ALA A 51 -15.97 -13.76 22.24
C ALA A 51 -14.59 -14.29 21.81
N ALA A 52 -14.08 -15.34 22.46
CA ALA A 52 -12.79 -15.94 22.20
C ALA A 52 -12.86 -17.20 21.30
N ALA A 53 -14.05 -17.66 20.90
CA ALA A 53 -14.20 -18.86 20.08
C ALA A 53 -13.53 -18.67 18.72
N ALA A 54 -12.33 -19.24 18.56
CA ALA A 54 -11.57 -19.23 17.32
C ALA A 54 -11.92 -20.45 16.44
N GLY A 55 -12.14 -21.60 17.04
CA GLY A 55 -12.57 -22.85 16.41
C GLY A 55 -13.73 -23.50 17.19
N SER A 56 -13.67 -24.81 17.38
CA SER A 56 -14.63 -25.57 18.18
C SER A 56 -14.16 -25.69 19.63
N GLY A 57 -15.10 -25.74 20.59
CA GLY A 57 -14.75 -25.97 21.99
C GLY A 57 -14.09 -24.76 22.67
N LYS A 58 -12.93 -24.98 23.30
CA LYS A 58 -12.13 -23.92 23.92
C LYS A 58 -11.06 -23.43 22.96
N SER A 59 -10.61 -22.21 23.14
CA SER A 59 -9.50 -21.62 22.40
C SER A 59 -8.44 -21.12 23.36
N LEU A 60 -7.17 -21.15 22.97
CA LEU A 60 -6.08 -20.53 23.73
C LEU A 60 -6.08 -19.03 23.52
N ARG A 61 -6.55 -18.29 24.54
CA ARG A 61 -6.51 -16.83 24.57
C ARG A 61 -5.20 -16.34 25.15
N ILE A 62 -4.54 -15.41 24.48
CA ILE A 62 -3.24 -14.86 24.83
C ILE A 62 -3.27 -13.34 24.74
N SER A 63 -2.73 -12.64 25.75
CA SER A 63 -2.52 -11.19 25.71
C SER A 63 -1.07 -10.84 26.05
N THR A 64 -0.42 -10.13 25.13
CA THR A 64 0.92 -9.56 25.32
C THR A 64 0.90 -8.03 25.36
N ILE A 65 -0.29 -7.41 25.36
CA ILE A 65 -0.45 -5.96 25.41
C ILE A 65 0.11 -5.42 26.74
N GLY A 66 0.97 -4.42 26.66
CA GLY A 66 1.61 -3.81 27.83
C GLY A 66 2.78 -4.60 28.44
N LYS A 67 3.11 -5.77 27.90
CA LYS A 67 4.28 -6.55 28.33
C LYS A 67 5.56 -6.03 27.69
N LYS A 68 6.65 -5.97 28.47
CA LYS A 68 8.00 -5.66 27.96
C LYS A 68 8.62 -6.94 27.39
N MET A 69 8.40 -7.22 26.10
CA MET A 69 8.86 -8.42 25.42
C MET A 69 9.66 -8.09 24.16
N GLY A 70 10.40 -6.98 24.16
CA GLY A 70 11.11 -6.47 22.99
C GLY A 70 10.20 -5.69 22.02
N ASP A 71 10.74 -5.33 20.86
CA ASP A 71 10.04 -4.50 19.87
C ASP A 71 8.89 -5.28 19.17
N TRP A 72 9.00 -6.59 19.12
CA TRP A 72 8.03 -7.50 18.51
C TRP A 72 7.61 -8.59 19.51
N PRO A 73 6.63 -8.29 20.39
CA PRO A 73 6.18 -9.24 21.39
C PRO A 73 5.70 -10.55 20.79
N LEU A 74 6.33 -11.64 21.21
CA LEU A 74 5.94 -13.00 20.83
C LEU A 74 4.70 -13.40 21.65
N ALA A 75 3.60 -13.75 20.96
CA ALA A 75 2.37 -14.20 21.61
C ALA A 75 2.36 -15.72 21.83
N ALA A 76 2.75 -16.49 20.83
CA ALA A 76 2.81 -17.97 20.93
C ALA A 76 3.88 -18.55 20.01
N ARG A 77 4.34 -19.77 20.34
CA ARG A 77 5.24 -20.57 19.51
C ARG A 77 4.87 -22.03 19.62
N PHE A 78 4.74 -22.73 18.48
CA PHE A 78 4.35 -24.14 18.43
C PHE A 78 4.93 -24.86 17.20
N PRO A 79 5.01 -26.24 17.20
CA PRO A 79 4.96 -27.05 18.41
C PRO A 79 6.21 -26.82 19.28
N VAL A 80 6.12 -27.10 20.57
CA VAL A 80 7.25 -26.99 21.51
C VAL A 80 8.41 -27.88 21.10
N SER A 81 8.10 -29.11 20.67
CA SER A 81 9.08 -30.10 20.18
C SER A 81 9.84 -29.64 18.93
N GLY A 82 9.25 -28.70 18.19
CA GLY A 82 9.70 -28.27 16.86
C GLY A 82 9.29 -29.26 15.76
N ILE A 83 9.38 -28.77 14.52
CA ILE A 83 9.09 -29.51 13.28
C ILE A 83 10.43 -29.94 12.68
N ASP A 84 10.62 -31.21 12.40
CA ASP A 84 11.85 -31.69 11.78
C ASP A 84 12.08 -31.10 10.40
N GLY A 85 13.34 -30.78 10.09
CA GLY A 85 13.73 -30.22 8.81
C GLY A 85 13.93 -31.29 7.73
N GLY A 86 14.15 -30.80 6.49
CA GLY A 86 14.23 -31.66 5.30
C GLY A 86 12.86 -31.99 4.73
N GLN A 87 11.81 -31.29 5.15
CA GLN A 87 10.44 -31.51 4.66
C GLN A 87 9.71 -30.20 4.41
N THR A 88 8.69 -30.28 3.59
CA THR A 88 7.71 -29.22 3.42
C THR A 88 6.46 -29.54 4.24
N VAL A 89 5.94 -28.54 4.94
CA VAL A 89 4.72 -28.67 5.74
C VAL A 89 3.70 -27.62 5.36
N THR A 90 2.43 -27.95 5.58
CA THR A 90 1.35 -26.97 5.62
C THR A 90 0.96 -26.75 7.08
N VAL A 91 0.69 -25.49 7.41
CA VAL A 91 0.28 -25.05 8.75
C VAL A 91 -1.08 -24.40 8.63
N LYS A 92 -2.01 -24.84 9.46
CA LYS A 92 -3.36 -24.26 9.57
C LYS A 92 -3.67 -23.99 11.04
N PHE A 93 -4.31 -22.87 11.33
CA PHE A 93 -4.98 -22.63 12.61
C PHE A 93 -6.07 -21.59 12.48
N SER A 94 -7.06 -21.65 13.36
CA SER A 94 -8.13 -20.65 13.48
C SER A 94 -7.73 -19.53 14.45
N TYR A 95 -8.22 -18.31 14.25
CA TYR A 95 -7.93 -17.18 15.14
C TYR A 95 -9.10 -16.24 15.35
N VAL A 96 -9.07 -15.52 16.47
CA VAL A 96 -9.90 -14.33 16.76
C VAL A 96 -8.97 -13.20 17.21
N ILE A 97 -9.16 -12.01 16.66
CA ILE A 97 -8.53 -10.78 17.14
C ILE A 97 -9.35 -10.23 18.30
N LEU A 98 -8.78 -10.18 19.48
CA LEU A 98 -9.40 -9.62 20.68
C LEU A 98 -8.89 -8.20 20.99
N GLY A 99 -7.68 -7.88 20.55
CA GLY A 99 -7.05 -6.57 20.68
C GLY A 99 -5.67 -6.52 20.03
N GLY A 100 -5.06 -5.35 19.95
CA GLY A 100 -3.72 -5.16 19.37
C GLY A 100 -3.75 -4.73 17.91
N ASN A 101 -2.62 -4.94 17.23
CA ASN A 101 -2.36 -4.48 15.87
C ASN A 101 -2.25 -5.64 14.88
N ILE A 102 -1.54 -5.39 13.79
CA ILE A 102 -1.17 -6.40 12.80
C ILE A 102 -0.38 -7.52 13.48
N ASN A 103 -0.80 -8.75 13.25
CA ASN A 103 -0.15 -9.95 13.75
C ASN A 103 0.50 -10.69 12.58
N TYR A 104 1.56 -11.41 12.91
CA TYR A 104 2.32 -12.21 11.96
C TYR A 104 2.41 -13.64 12.46
N ALA A 105 2.09 -14.60 11.60
CA ALA A 105 2.43 -15.99 11.79
C ALA A 105 3.66 -16.29 10.93
N ILE A 106 4.72 -16.78 11.55
CA ILE A 106 6.02 -16.98 10.89
C ILE A 106 6.50 -18.40 11.18
N VAL A 107 6.85 -19.16 10.15
CA VAL A 107 7.61 -20.39 10.32
C VAL A 107 9.09 -20.05 10.34
N TRP A 108 9.73 -20.24 11.50
CA TRP A 108 11.16 -20.03 11.72
C TRP A 108 11.87 -21.36 11.83
N ALA A 109 13.04 -21.48 11.23
CA ALA A 109 13.96 -22.60 11.40
C ALA A 109 15.37 -22.07 11.66
N ASP A 110 15.83 -22.10 12.92
CA ASP A 110 17.15 -21.67 13.37
C ASP A 110 17.64 -20.34 12.75
N GLY A 111 16.85 -19.29 12.92
CA GLY A 111 17.16 -17.94 12.42
C GLY A 111 16.76 -17.68 10.97
N LYS A 112 16.35 -18.69 10.20
CA LYS A 112 15.82 -18.52 8.85
C LYS A 112 14.29 -18.42 8.88
N ARG A 113 13.73 -17.41 8.24
CA ARG A 113 12.30 -17.28 7.96
C ARG A 113 11.95 -18.16 6.77
N CYS A 114 11.14 -19.22 7.00
CA CYS A 114 10.71 -20.18 5.97
C CYS A 114 9.38 -19.75 5.34
N ALA A 115 8.45 -19.25 6.14
CA ALA A 115 7.17 -18.72 5.68
C ALA A 115 6.70 -17.60 6.59
N GLU A 116 5.86 -16.70 6.07
CA GLU A 116 5.22 -15.65 6.85
C GLU A 116 3.82 -15.36 6.31
N MET A 117 2.89 -15.14 7.23
CA MET A 117 1.56 -14.65 6.94
C MET A 117 1.19 -13.53 7.89
N THR A 118 0.65 -12.46 7.34
CA THR A 118 0.04 -11.38 8.11
C THR A 118 -1.44 -11.65 8.32
N PHE A 119 -1.91 -11.49 9.56
CA PHE A 119 -3.33 -11.51 9.87
C PHE A 119 -3.69 -10.37 10.81
N SER A 120 -4.78 -9.69 10.50
CA SER A 120 -5.18 -8.47 11.18
C SER A 120 -6.68 -8.27 11.12
N GLY A 121 -7.18 -7.33 11.89
CA GLY A 121 -8.59 -6.96 11.87
C GLY A 121 -8.99 -6.18 13.11
N LYS A 122 -10.21 -5.69 13.11
CA LYS A 122 -10.83 -5.10 14.30
C LYS A 122 -11.10 -6.19 15.34
N LYS A 123 -11.23 -5.78 16.59
CA LYS A 123 -11.68 -6.69 17.68
C LYS A 123 -12.91 -7.48 17.23
N GLY A 124 -12.87 -8.80 17.41
CA GLY A 124 -13.88 -9.74 16.98
C GLY A 124 -13.72 -10.29 15.57
N THR A 125 -12.68 -9.87 14.81
CA THR A 125 -12.36 -10.48 13.51
C THR A 125 -11.93 -11.92 13.74
N ARG A 126 -12.56 -12.84 12.99
CA ARG A 126 -12.26 -14.28 12.97
C ARG A 126 -11.72 -14.65 11.60
N GLY A 127 -10.81 -15.61 11.56
CA GLY A 127 -10.26 -16.12 10.32
C GLY A 127 -9.40 -17.36 10.54
N GLN A 128 -8.78 -17.82 9.47
CA GLN A 128 -7.83 -18.91 9.49
C GLN A 128 -6.52 -18.46 8.88
N VAL A 129 -5.44 -18.98 9.44
CA VAL A 129 -4.09 -18.89 8.86
C VAL A 129 -3.84 -20.20 8.10
N PHE A 130 -3.32 -20.06 6.88
CA PHE A 130 -2.80 -21.19 6.10
C PHE A 130 -1.42 -20.80 5.59
N MET A 131 -0.43 -21.65 5.84
CA MET A 131 0.93 -21.43 5.35
C MET A 131 1.48 -22.73 4.80
N ARG A 132 2.33 -22.63 3.77
CA ARG A 132 3.18 -23.69 3.30
C ARG A 132 4.63 -23.28 3.56
N ALA A 133 5.45 -24.17 4.12
CA ALA A 133 6.82 -23.86 4.49
C ALA A 133 7.75 -25.03 4.22
N ASN A 134 8.84 -24.76 3.49
CA ASN A 134 9.95 -25.69 3.37
C ASN A 134 10.94 -25.45 4.52
N ILE A 135 11.13 -26.45 5.37
CA ILE A 135 12.02 -26.41 6.52
C ILE A 135 13.36 -27.04 6.09
N PRO A 136 14.47 -26.30 6.12
CA PRO A 136 15.76 -26.80 5.68
C PRO A 136 16.20 -28.04 6.45
N ALA A 137 16.86 -28.98 5.77
CA ALA A 137 17.42 -30.19 6.39
C ALA A 137 18.37 -29.84 7.56
N GLY A 138 18.33 -30.61 8.63
CA GLY A 138 19.15 -30.41 9.82
C GLY A 138 18.73 -29.24 10.70
N LYS A 139 17.57 -28.61 10.42
CA LYS A 139 16.99 -27.48 11.20
C LYS A 139 15.70 -27.93 11.90
N LYS A 140 15.35 -27.23 12.98
CA LYS A 140 14.06 -27.38 13.66
C LYS A 140 13.16 -26.16 13.38
N GLY A 141 12.02 -26.42 12.74
CA GLY A 141 11.03 -25.39 12.46
C GLY A 141 10.07 -25.16 13.64
N ARG A 142 9.52 -23.94 13.76
CA ARG A 142 8.42 -23.59 14.67
C ARG A 142 7.57 -22.50 14.06
N VAL A 143 6.28 -22.55 14.33
CA VAL A 143 5.37 -21.44 14.04
C VAL A 143 5.44 -20.46 15.19
N ALA A 144 5.70 -19.20 14.89
CA ALA A 144 5.69 -18.09 15.86
C ALA A 144 4.61 -17.09 15.50
N ILE A 145 3.79 -16.72 16.48
CA ILE A 145 2.82 -15.61 16.35
C ILE A 145 3.39 -14.40 17.08
N THR A 146 3.57 -13.29 16.36
CA THR A 146 4.17 -12.05 16.88
C THR A 146 3.41 -10.82 16.40
N SER A 147 3.61 -9.67 17.07
CA SER A 147 3.02 -8.39 16.73
C SER A 147 3.96 -7.25 17.13
N ALA A 148 4.02 -6.18 16.35
CA ALA A 148 4.87 -5.03 16.61
C ALA A 148 4.55 -4.26 17.91
N LYS A 149 3.31 -4.35 18.42
CA LYS A 149 2.84 -3.60 19.60
C LYS A 149 2.13 -4.48 20.62
N GLY A 150 2.34 -5.77 20.57
CA GLY A 150 1.60 -6.74 21.33
C GLY A 150 0.27 -7.10 20.68
N ALA A 151 -0.30 -8.21 21.15
CA ALA A 151 -1.53 -8.77 20.65
C ALA A 151 -2.41 -9.25 21.81
N GLU A 152 -3.71 -9.22 21.57
CA GLU A 152 -4.69 -10.00 22.31
C GLU A 152 -5.45 -10.82 21.28
N ILE A 153 -5.22 -12.14 21.27
CA ILE A 153 -5.73 -13.08 20.29
C ILE A 153 -6.25 -14.35 20.97
N ALA A 154 -7.11 -15.06 20.28
CA ALA A 154 -7.38 -16.47 20.58
C ALA A 154 -7.00 -17.30 19.35
N ILE A 155 -6.43 -18.48 19.58
CA ILE A 155 -6.05 -19.44 18.53
C ILE A 155 -6.63 -20.81 18.85
N ASP A 156 -6.89 -21.60 17.80
CA ASP A 156 -7.50 -22.91 17.91
C ASP A 156 -7.31 -23.75 16.65
N ASP A 157 -7.66 -25.04 16.71
CA ASP A 157 -7.64 -25.97 15.58
C ASP A 157 -6.29 -25.97 14.84
N ILE A 158 -5.20 -26.05 15.59
CA ILE A 158 -3.85 -26.07 14.99
C ILE A 158 -3.62 -27.41 14.33
N GLU A 159 -3.23 -27.38 13.06
CA GLU A 159 -2.87 -28.55 12.29
C GLU A 159 -1.61 -28.30 11.46
N ILE A 160 -0.64 -29.21 11.55
CA ILE A 160 0.57 -29.20 10.74
C ILE A 160 0.70 -30.58 10.10
N VAL A 161 0.74 -30.61 8.75
CA VAL A 161 0.88 -31.84 7.99
C VAL A 161 2.06 -31.74 7.02
N SER A 162 2.79 -32.85 6.87
CA SER A 162 3.84 -32.99 5.87
C SER A 162 3.23 -33.12 4.47
N VAL A 163 3.82 -32.47 3.50
CA VAL A 163 3.39 -32.50 2.09
C VAL A 163 4.59 -32.63 1.17
N PRO A 164 4.42 -33.17 -0.05
CA PRO A 164 5.50 -33.25 -1.03
C PRO A 164 6.10 -31.87 -1.30
N THR A 165 7.42 -31.79 -1.35
CA THR A 165 8.14 -30.56 -1.70
C THR A 165 7.97 -30.27 -3.19
N SER A 166 7.61 -29.02 -3.50
CA SER A 166 7.51 -28.48 -4.85
C SER A 166 8.70 -27.57 -5.17
N TRP A 167 9.08 -27.44 -6.43
CA TRP A 167 10.03 -26.43 -6.87
C TRP A 167 9.56 -25.00 -6.56
N LEU A 168 8.23 -24.79 -6.44
CA LEU A 168 7.62 -23.52 -6.00
C LEU A 168 7.84 -23.21 -4.51
N ASP A 169 8.36 -24.12 -3.72
CA ASP A 169 8.69 -23.88 -2.31
C ASP A 169 9.98 -23.04 -2.14
N ASP A 170 10.85 -22.97 -3.17
CA ASP A 170 11.97 -22.00 -3.24
C ASP A 170 12.03 -21.33 -4.64
N PRO A 171 11.09 -20.45 -4.95
CA PRO A 171 10.90 -19.94 -6.30
C PRO A 171 11.84 -18.80 -6.69
N LYS A 172 12.78 -18.38 -5.83
CA LYS A 172 13.57 -17.14 -6.01
C LYS A 172 14.42 -17.13 -7.27
N GLU A 173 14.84 -18.30 -7.73
CA GLU A 173 15.65 -18.43 -8.94
C GLU A 173 14.84 -18.31 -10.23
N PHE A 174 13.52 -18.52 -10.14
CA PHE A 174 12.64 -18.60 -11.30
C PHE A 174 11.82 -17.33 -11.56
N PHE A 175 11.66 -16.48 -10.52
CA PHE A 175 10.85 -15.28 -10.63
C PHE A 175 11.68 -14.03 -10.34
N THR A 176 11.94 -13.26 -11.38
CA THR A 176 12.66 -11.99 -11.30
C THR A 176 11.73 -10.81 -11.53
N GLY A 177 11.97 -9.70 -10.83
CA GLY A 177 11.23 -8.46 -11.04
C GLY A 177 9.75 -8.51 -10.66
N MET A 178 9.36 -9.42 -9.77
CA MET A 178 8.00 -9.52 -9.24
C MET A 178 8.01 -9.94 -7.77
N LYS A 179 6.99 -9.52 -7.03
CA LYS A 179 6.76 -10.02 -5.67
C LYS A 179 6.12 -11.40 -5.75
N PHE A 180 6.79 -12.37 -5.22
CA PHE A 180 6.31 -13.73 -5.16
C PHE A 180 6.32 -14.22 -3.72
N LEU A 181 5.14 -14.59 -3.22
CA LEU A 181 4.95 -15.13 -1.89
C LEU A 181 4.19 -16.46 -2.04
N PRO A 182 4.86 -17.58 -2.31
CA PRO A 182 4.22 -18.89 -2.45
C PRO A 182 3.47 -19.29 -1.20
N ASN A 183 3.90 -18.76 -0.06
CA ASN A 183 3.31 -18.99 1.25
C ASN A 183 2.21 -17.98 1.59
N ASN A 184 1.79 -17.14 0.65
CA ASN A 184 0.62 -16.30 0.83
C ASN A 184 -0.64 -17.17 0.71
N PRO A 185 -1.47 -17.27 1.77
CA PRO A 185 -2.66 -18.13 1.77
C PRO A 185 -3.70 -17.76 0.72
N VAL A 186 -3.55 -16.58 0.14
CA VAL A 186 -4.44 -16.09 -0.90
C VAL A 186 -3.99 -16.61 -2.27
N PHE A 187 -2.67 -16.83 -2.46
CA PHE A 187 -2.15 -17.32 -3.73
C PHE A 187 -2.33 -18.84 -3.87
N ALA A 188 -1.98 -19.58 -2.84
CA ALA A 188 -1.99 -21.01 -2.91
C ALA A 188 -2.57 -21.60 -1.62
N LYS A 189 -3.70 -22.26 -1.74
CA LYS A 189 -4.08 -23.20 -0.70
C LYS A 189 -3.01 -24.28 -0.62
N PRO A 190 -2.79 -24.89 0.54
CA PRO A 190 -1.80 -25.96 0.70
C PRO A 190 -1.93 -27.10 -0.30
N ASP A 191 -3.14 -27.34 -0.78
CA ASP A 191 -3.56 -28.35 -1.75
C ASP A 191 -3.73 -27.82 -3.18
N ASP A 192 -3.25 -26.60 -3.46
CA ASP A 192 -3.37 -26.03 -4.81
C ASP A 192 -2.61 -26.90 -5.84
N PRO A 193 -3.26 -27.28 -6.94
CA PRO A 193 -2.64 -28.14 -7.97
C PRO A 193 -1.32 -27.61 -8.53
N ILE A 194 -1.06 -26.30 -8.47
CA ILE A 194 0.19 -25.73 -8.98
C ILE A 194 1.44 -26.30 -8.26
N PHE A 195 1.33 -26.75 -7.01
CA PHE A 195 2.45 -27.36 -6.30
C PHE A 195 2.82 -28.75 -6.79
N SER A 196 1.95 -29.40 -7.56
CA SER A 196 2.20 -30.70 -8.19
C SER A 196 2.71 -30.57 -9.62
N MET A 197 2.69 -29.37 -10.21
CA MET A 197 3.15 -29.16 -11.58
C MET A 197 4.67 -29.21 -11.68
N SER A 198 5.18 -29.81 -12.74
CA SER A 198 6.57 -29.62 -13.17
C SER A 198 6.78 -28.17 -13.65
N ARG A 199 8.04 -27.78 -13.86
CA ARG A 199 8.33 -26.45 -14.40
C ARG A 199 7.78 -26.29 -15.82
N GLU A 200 7.90 -27.30 -16.62
CA GLU A 200 7.45 -27.37 -18.01
C GLU A 200 5.93 -27.25 -18.11
N GLU A 201 5.19 -27.82 -17.16
CA GLU A 201 3.74 -27.69 -17.07
C GLU A 201 3.31 -26.30 -16.58
N PHE A 202 4.09 -25.68 -15.68
CA PHE A 202 3.79 -24.38 -15.12
C PHE A 202 4.07 -23.25 -16.10
N PHE A 203 5.17 -23.29 -16.84
CA PHE A 203 5.52 -22.24 -17.82
C PHE A 203 4.99 -22.58 -19.24
N PRO A 204 4.45 -21.61 -19.96
CA PRO A 204 4.15 -20.23 -19.58
C PRO A 204 2.95 -20.17 -18.60
N PHE A 205 3.04 -19.30 -17.58
CA PHE A 205 1.98 -19.17 -16.59
C PHE A 205 1.07 -17.92 -16.81
N ILE A 206 1.37 -17.12 -17.81
CA ILE A 206 0.58 -15.97 -18.24
C ILE A 206 -0.03 -16.28 -19.61
N ASP A 207 -1.35 -16.21 -19.70
CA ASP A 207 -2.08 -16.42 -20.95
C ASP A 207 -1.92 -15.26 -21.94
N GLU A 208 -2.50 -15.41 -23.13
CA GLU A 208 -2.41 -14.38 -24.15
C GLU A 208 -3.05 -13.03 -23.76
N TYR A 209 -3.93 -13.00 -22.75
CA TYR A 209 -4.55 -11.77 -22.21
C TYR A 209 -3.79 -11.15 -21.04
N GLY A 210 -2.67 -11.75 -20.63
CA GLY A 210 -1.86 -11.29 -19.50
C GLY A 210 -2.37 -11.79 -18.14
N GLN A 211 -3.31 -12.72 -18.10
CA GLN A 211 -3.90 -13.29 -16.90
C GLN A 211 -3.14 -14.54 -16.45
N PHE A 212 -3.22 -14.88 -15.14
CA PHE A 212 -2.68 -16.14 -14.64
C PHE A 212 -3.40 -17.35 -15.24
N LYS A 213 -2.65 -18.24 -15.88
CA LYS A 213 -3.18 -19.35 -16.69
C LYS A 213 -3.79 -20.47 -15.85
N HIS A 214 -3.16 -20.84 -14.73
CA HIS A 214 -3.47 -22.04 -13.96
C HIS A 214 -4.59 -21.86 -12.91
N ARG A 215 -5.38 -20.81 -13.03
CA ARG A 215 -6.57 -20.60 -12.20
C ARG A 215 -7.69 -19.97 -13.01
N ASP A 216 -8.89 -20.37 -12.68
CA ASP A 216 -10.10 -19.77 -13.24
C ASP A 216 -10.83 -18.93 -12.19
N TRP A 217 -11.60 -17.96 -12.64
CA TRP A 217 -12.49 -17.13 -11.82
C TRP A 217 -13.65 -16.60 -12.65
N GLU A 218 -14.70 -16.17 -11.99
CA GLU A 218 -15.83 -15.53 -12.65
C GLU A 218 -15.36 -14.32 -13.48
N ASP A 219 -15.81 -14.21 -14.71
CA ASP A 219 -15.48 -13.15 -15.67
C ASP A 219 -14.02 -13.13 -16.18
N LYS A 220 -13.26 -14.20 -16.00
CA LYS A 220 -11.97 -14.37 -16.69
C LYS A 220 -12.19 -14.38 -18.20
N ILE A 221 -11.32 -13.72 -18.95
CA ILE A 221 -11.33 -13.72 -20.42
C ILE A 221 -10.64 -14.99 -20.90
N HIS A 222 -11.37 -15.81 -21.68
CA HIS A 222 -10.86 -17.03 -22.31
C HIS A 222 -10.76 -16.89 -23.83
N SER A 223 -11.53 -15.96 -24.41
CA SER A 223 -11.56 -15.70 -25.85
C SER A 223 -11.87 -14.24 -26.17
N ASP A 224 -11.59 -13.81 -27.39
CA ASP A 224 -11.93 -12.45 -27.84
C ASP A 224 -13.44 -12.16 -27.80
N ALA A 225 -14.27 -13.20 -27.91
CA ALA A 225 -15.72 -13.05 -27.80
C ALA A 225 -16.18 -12.64 -26.40
N ASP A 226 -15.44 -13.01 -25.36
CA ASP A 226 -15.78 -12.69 -23.98
C ASP A 226 -15.72 -11.18 -23.70
N PHE A 227 -14.89 -10.43 -24.43
CA PHE A 227 -14.84 -8.97 -24.31
C PHE A 227 -16.18 -8.31 -24.65
N GLN A 228 -16.91 -8.83 -25.65
CA GLN A 228 -18.21 -8.26 -26.02
C GLN A 228 -19.29 -8.64 -24.99
N THR A 229 -19.26 -9.88 -24.50
CA THR A 229 -20.11 -10.32 -23.40
C THR A 229 -19.91 -9.47 -22.14
N GLN A 230 -18.65 -9.21 -21.80
CA GLN A 230 -18.32 -8.36 -20.67
C GLN A 230 -18.75 -6.91 -20.82
N LYS A 231 -18.58 -6.33 -22.00
CA LYS A 231 -19.02 -4.97 -22.32
C LYS A 231 -20.53 -4.81 -22.10
N GLU A 232 -21.33 -5.79 -22.54
CA GLU A 232 -22.76 -5.77 -22.33
C GLU A 232 -23.15 -6.01 -20.86
N LYS A 233 -22.44 -6.94 -20.16
CA LYS A 233 -22.62 -7.19 -18.73
C LYS A 233 -22.36 -5.91 -17.91
N GLU A 234 -21.28 -5.19 -18.22
CA GLU A 234 -20.95 -3.93 -17.56
C GLU A 234 -22.02 -2.86 -17.77
N LYS A 235 -22.50 -2.70 -19.00
CA LYS A 235 -23.57 -1.76 -19.33
C LYS A 235 -24.84 -2.05 -18.53
N GLN A 236 -25.25 -3.30 -18.46
CA GLN A 236 -26.41 -3.75 -17.70
C GLN A 236 -26.20 -3.57 -16.19
N PHE A 237 -25.00 -3.85 -15.68
CA PHE A 237 -24.65 -3.65 -14.28
C PHE A 237 -24.74 -2.18 -13.90
N ASN A 238 -24.09 -1.29 -14.66
CA ASN A 238 -24.10 0.16 -14.38
C ASN A 238 -25.52 0.75 -14.43
N ALA A 239 -26.36 0.25 -15.36
CA ALA A 239 -27.77 0.67 -15.46
C ALA A 239 -28.61 0.25 -14.24
N LYS A 240 -28.25 -0.86 -13.58
CA LYS A 240 -28.95 -1.36 -12.37
C LYS A 240 -28.45 -0.72 -11.08
N LEU A 241 -27.30 -0.06 -11.09
CA LEU A 241 -26.79 0.61 -9.89
C LEU A 241 -27.73 1.74 -9.45
N ALA A 242 -27.97 1.82 -8.15
CA ALA A 242 -28.79 2.89 -7.61
C ALA A 242 -28.15 4.25 -7.84
N LYS A 243 -28.94 5.20 -8.30
CA LYS A 243 -28.49 6.59 -8.47
C LYS A 243 -28.00 7.16 -7.13
N ILE A 244 -26.97 7.97 -7.18
CA ILE A 244 -26.43 8.63 -6.02
C ILE A 244 -27.18 9.96 -5.86
N PRO A 245 -27.98 10.12 -4.80
CA PRO A 245 -28.83 11.28 -4.63
C PRO A 245 -28.04 12.48 -4.13
N HIS A 246 -28.63 13.67 -4.26
CA HIS A 246 -28.17 14.92 -3.64
C HIS A 246 -26.71 15.26 -3.95
N ARG A 247 -26.34 15.25 -5.24
CA ARG A 247 -25.02 15.67 -5.71
C ARG A 247 -25.09 17.00 -6.46
N SER A 248 -24.18 17.92 -6.13
CA SER A 248 -23.87 19.07 -6.97
C SER A 248 -23.21 18.63 -8.27
N GLN A 249 -23.00 19.54 -9.21
CA GLN A 249 -22.24 19.24 -10.44
C GLN A 249 -20.78 18.78 -10.15
N TYR A 250 -20.21 19.19 -9.02
CA TYR A 250 -18.89 18.77 -8.55
C TYR A 250 -18.92 17.54 -7.63
N GLY A 251 -20.10 16.95 -7.40
CA GLY A 251 -20.23 15.77 -6.53
C GLY A 251 -20.32 16.09 -5.03
N GLY A 252 -20.43 17.36 -4.64
CA GLY A 252 -20.69 17.81 -3.28
C GLY A 252 -22.11 17.47 -2.81
N PHE A 253 -22.38 17.61 -1.53
CA PHE A 253 -23.68 17.33 -0.91
C PHE A 253 -24.65 18.46 -1.19
N LYS A 254 -25.55 18.28 -2.15
CA LYS A 254 -26.57 19.26 -2.54
C LYS A 254 -27.70 19.31 -1.49
N ASP A 255 -27.40 19.99 -0.40
CA ASP A 255 -28.32 20.35 0.68
C ASP A 255 -28.21 21.87 0.90
N ASP A 256 -29.26 22.58 0.56
CA ASP A 256 -29.26 24.05 0.60
C ASP A 256 -29.16 24.60 2.03
N SER A 257 -29.52 23.78 3.05
CA SER A 257 -29.34 24.17 4.46
C SER A 257 -27.88 24.22 4.90
N LEU A 258 -27.01 23.56 4.15
CA LEU A 258 -25.55 23.52 4.39
C LEU A 258 -24.76 24.31 3.35
N LYS A 259 -25.43 24.85 2.33
CA LYS A 259 -24.81 25.63 1.28
C LYS A 259 -24.31 26.98 1.81
N VAL A 260 -23.15 27.39 1.35
CA VAL A 260 -22.60 28.73 1.55
C VAL A 260 -22.34 29.37 0.18
N GLU A 261 -21.94 30.64 0.15
CA GLU A 261 -21.57 31.30 -1.11
C GLU A 261 -20.47 30.54 -1.83
N GLY A 262 -20.68 30.25 -3.13
CA GLY A 262 -19.71 29.63 -4.00
C GLY A 262 -18.57 30.58 -4.34
N THR A 263 -17.33 30.06 -4.42
CA THR A 263 -16.15 30.86 -4.78
C THR A 263 -15.58 30.47 -6.14
N GLY A 264 -16.22 29.53 -6.84
CA GLY A 264 -15.71 29.00 -8.08
C GLY A 264 -14.51 28.02 -7.90
N ARG A 265 -14.15 27.68 -6.63
CA ARG A 265 -13.02 26.83 -6.29
C ARG A 265 -13.31 25.99 -5.07
N PHE A 266 -12.57 24.87 -4.95
CA PHE A 266 -12.53 24.11 -3.71
C PHE A 266 -11.82 24.90 -2.61
N ARG A 267 -12.40 24.88 -1.42
CA ARG A 267 -11.84 25.50 -0.22
C ARG A 267 -12.15 24.65 1.01
N LEU A 268 -11.52 24.97 2.11
CA LEU A 268 -11.73 24.27 3.39
C LEU A 268 -12.78 24.98 4.23
N ASP A 269 -13.54 24.21 4.97
CA ASP A 269 -14.51 24.70 5.93
C ASP A 269 -14.69 23.69 7.08
N LYS A 270 -15.36 24.13 8.15
CA LYS A 270 -15.67 23.30 9.30
C LYS A 270 -17.18 23.34 9.55
N ILE A 271 -17.83 22.19 9.40
CA ILE A 271 -19.28 22.03 9.51
C ILE A 271 -19.57 21.16 10.72
N ASP A 272 -20.29 21.70 11.71
CA ASP A 272 -20.60 21.01 12.98
C ASP A 272 -19.35 20.36 13.63
N GLY A 273 -18.25 21.11 13.68
CA GLY A 273 -16.98 20.68 14.24
C GLY A 273 -16.17 19.67 13.40
N LYS A 274 -16.63 19.35 12.20
CA LYS A 274 -15.95 18.42 11.27
C LYS A 274 -15.39 19.16 10.08
N TRP A 275 -14.14 18.95 9.76
CA TRP A 275 -13.50 19.48 8.57
C TRP A 275 -14.16 18.94 7.29
N ALA A 276 -14.30 19.77 6.26
CA ALA A 276 -14.81 19.41 4.95
C ALA A 276 -14.18 20.30 3.87
N PHE A 277 -14.19 19.85 2.64
CA PHE A 277 -14.10 20.77 1.52
C PHE A 277 -15.46 21.43 1.29
N ARG A 278 -15.43 22.62 0.72
CA ARG A 278 -16.54 23.21 -0.02
C ARG A 278 -16.22 23.08 -1.50
N ASP A 279 -17.18 22.63 -2.27
CA ASP A 279 -17.05 22.65 -3.72
C ASP A 279 -17.19 24.07 -4.30
N PRO A 280 -16.90 24.30 -5.58
CA PRO A 280 -16.97 25.61 -6.21
C PRO A 280 -18.33 26.34 -6.07
N ASP A 281 -19.42 25.57 -5.97
CA ASP A 281 -20.78 26.11 -5.78
C ASP A 281 -21.13 26.36 -4.30
N GLY A 282 -20.23 26.03 -3.36
CA GLY A 282 -20.37 26.20 -1.92
C GLY A 282 -21.01 25.05 -1.16
N TYR A 283 -21.25 23.90 -1.80
CA TYR A 283 -21.76 22.72 -1.13
C TYR A 283 -20.67 21.95 -0.36
N PRO A 284 -21.01 21.29 0.75
CA PRO A 284 -20.07 20.40 1.45
C PRO A 284 -19.56 19.29 0.53
N PHE A 285 -18.26 19.03 0.58
CA PHE A 285 -17.64 17.97 -0.23
C PHE A 285 -16.69 17.12 0.63
N TRP A 286 -16.82 15.81 0.51
CA TRP A 286 -15.89 14.82 1.03
C TRP A 286 -15.31 14.02 -0.14
N SER A 287 -14.00 14.01 -0.30
CA SER A 287 -13.36 13.44 -1.48
C SER A 287 -13.32 11.90 -1.41
N LEU A 288 -14.18 11.23 -2.16
CA LEU A 288 -14.19 9.79 -2.34
C LEU A 288 -13.57 9.49 -3.71
N GLY A 289 -12.26 9.23 -3.70
CA GLY A 289 -11.48 9.18 -4.93
C GLY A 289 -10.82 7.84 -5.23
N VAL A 290 -10.21 7.77 -6.40
CA VAL A 290 -9.39 6.66 -6.86
C VAL A 290 -8.19 7.18 -7.64
N ASP A 291 -7.01 6.58 -7.36
CA ASP A 291 -5.73 6.92 -7.99
C ASP A 291 -5.53 6.17 -9.32
N CYS A 292 -4.61 6.65 -10.15
CA CYS A 292 -4.18 6.02 -11.38
C CYS A 292 -5.29 5.80 -12.42
N VAL A 293 -6.26 6.69 -12.49
CA VAL A 293 -7.37 6.59 -13.46
C VAL A 293 -6.86 6.85 -14.86
N SER A 294 -7.01 5.85 -15.72
CA SER A 294 -6.76 5.93 -17.16
C SER A 294 -7.60 4.88 -17.87
N ALA A 295 -8.18 5.22 -19.00
CA ALA A 295 -9.01 4.27 -19.76
C ALA A 295 -8.16 3.13 -20.35
N LYS A 296 -7.06 3.47 -20.97
CA LYS A 296 -6.29 2.56 -21.83
C LYS A 296 -5.00 2.04 -21.20
N ASP A 297 -4.48 2.73 -20.17
CA ASP A 297 -3.16 2.47 -19.60
C ASP A 297 -3.12 2.69 -18.07
N PRO A 298 -4.02 2.05 -17.32
CA PRO A 298 -4.13 2.33 -15.87
C PRO A 298 -3.02 1.69 -15.04
N SER A 299 -2.41 0.59 -15.53
CA SER A 299 -1.39 -0.17 -14.77
C SER A 299 0.02 -0.04 -15.36
N GLY A 300 0.16 0.71 -16.45
CA GLY A 300 1.41 0.82 -17.18
C GLY A 300 1.76 -0.47 -17.93
N SER A 301 2.98 -0.96 -17.77
CA SER A 301 3.49 -2.14 -18.46
C SER A 301 4.30 -3.05 -17.54
N THR A 302 4.49 -4.32 -17.96
CA THR A 302 5.34 -5.28 -17.28
C THR A 302 6.54 -5.66 -18.13
N ALA A 303 7.70 -5.90 -17.49
CA ALA A 303 8.93 -6.24 -18.21
C ALA A 303 8.85 -7.64 -18.81
N ILE A 304 9.46 -7.80 -20.00
CA ILE A 304 9.56 -9.08 -20.72
C ILE A 304 11.01 -9.54 -20.91
N THR A 305 11.99 -8.65 -20.91
CA THR A 305 13.41 -9.00 -21.10
C THR A 305 13.88 -10.05 -20.10
N GLY A 306 14.32 -11.21 -20.60
CA GLY A 306 14.76 -12.36 -19.81
C GLY A 306 13.62 -13.11 -19.09
N ARG A 307 12.39 -12.79 -19.42
CA ARG A 307 11.17 -13.39 -18.86
C ARG A 307 10.18 -13.83 -19.92
N GLU A 308 10.62 -13.95 -21.18
CA GLU A 308 9.80 -14.27 -22.34
C GLU A 308 9.05 -15.60 -22.15
N HIS A 309 9.65 -16.55 -21.45
CA HIS A 309 9.06 -17.86 -21.13
C HIS A 309 7.89 -17.78 -20.13
N TYR A 310 7.65 -16.64 -19.49
CA TYR A 310 6.47 -16.47 -18.61
C TYR A 310 5.17 -16.38 -19.40
N PHE A 311 5.25 -15.92 -20.64
CA PHE A 311 4.11 -15.50 -21.43
C PHE A 311 3.81 -16.48 -22.56
N GLU A 312 2.54 -16.86 -22.71
CA GLU A 312 2.07 -17.71 -23.81
C GLU A 312 2.19 -16.98 -25.15
N LYS A 313 1.94 -15.67 -25.15
CA LYS A 313 1.99 -14.84 -26.35
C LYS A 313 2.43 -13.41 -26.03
N ILE A 314 3.40 -12.91 -26.75
CA ILE A 314 3.89 -11.53 -26.71
C ILE A 314 3.54 -10.87 -28.04
N ASP A 315 2.64 -9.87 -28.01
CA ASP A 315 2.25 -9.14 -29.22
C ASP A 315 3.20 -7.94 -29.44
N PRO A 316 4.00 -7.94 -30.53
CA PRO A 316 5.00 -6.89 -30.79
C PRO A 316 4.41 -5.47 -30.87
N LYS A 317 3.14 -5.33 -31.25
CA LYS A 317 2.45 -4.03 -31.33
C LYS A 317 2.39 -3.29 -30.00
N TYR A 318 2.42 -4.02 -28.89
CA TYR A 318 2.25 -3.47 -27.53
C TYR A 318 3.55 -3.51 -26.72
N ILE A 319 4.69 -3.79 -27.38
CA ILE A 319 6.02 -3.71 -26.78
C ILE A 319 6.50 -2.26 -26.80
N SER A 320 7.12 -1.86 -25.71
CA SER A 320 7.89 -0.63 -25.60
C SER A 320 9.22 -0.89 -24.90
N GLY A 321 10.23 -0.07 -25.24
CA GLY A 321 11.55 -0.14 -24.62
C GLY A 321 11.78 0.96 -23.60
N GLY A 322 12.90 0.86 -22.87
CA GLY A 322 13.39 1.92 -21.99
C GLY A 322 12.87 1.90 -20.55
N ALA A 323 11.95 1.03 -20.21
CA ALA A 323 11.49 0.86 -18.83
C ALA A 323 12.62 0.32 -17.93
N ARG A 324 12.65 0.77 -16.68
CA ARG A 324 13.62 0.28 -15.69
C ARG A 324 12.85 -0.30 -14.50
N LEU A 325 13.25 -1.51 -14.10
CA LEU A 325 12.74 -2.13 -12.89
C LEU A 325 13.53 -1.63 -11.68
N TYR A 326 12.82 -1.39 -10.59
CA TYR A 326 13.43 -1.01 -9.32
C TYR A 326 13.66 -2.25 -8.45
N ASP A 327 14.91 -2.54 -8.14
CA ASP A 327 15.26 -3.59 -7.18
C ASP A 327 15.18 -3.00 -5.76
N THR A 328 14.11 -3.33 -5.07
CA THR A 328 13.85 -2.84 -3.69
C THR A 328 14.89 -3.31 -2.67
N LYS A 329 15.63 -4.40 -2.96
CA LYS A 329 16.68 -4.91 -2.06
C LYS A 329 17.98 -4.15 -2.23
N LYS A 330 18.29 -3.76 -3.46
CA LYS A 330 19.51 -3.03 -3.79
C LYS A 330 19.33 -1.51 -3.73
N GLY A 331 18.09 -1.03 -3.83
CA GLY A 331 17.80 0.40 -3.97
C GLY A 331 18.21 0.98 -5.32
N GLU A 332 18.23 0.17 -6.37
CA GLU A 332 18.76 0.54 -7.68
C GLU A 332 17.77 0.23 -8.80
N TYR A 333 17.84 1.02 -9.87
CA TYR A 333 17.12 0.73 -11.10
C TYR A 333 17.94 -0.15 -12.03
N SER A 334 17.29 -1.13 -12.64
CA SER A 334 17.89 -1.96 -13.70
C SER A 334 18.33 -1.15 -14.92
N LYS A 335 19.11 -1.77 -15.80
CA LYS A 335 19.27 -1.28 -17.19
C LYS A 335 17.89 -1.20 -17.86
N PRO A 336 17.72 -0.35 -18.89
CA PRO A 336 16.49 -0.30 -19.68
C PRO A 336 16.09 -1.67 -20.22
N GLN A 337 14.81 -1.99 -20.15
CA GLN A 337 14.23 -3.28 -20.54
C GLN A 337 13.06 -3.08 -21.50
N GLN A 338 12.74 -4.11 -22.27
CA GLN A 338 11.49 -4.18 -23.02
C GLN A 338 10.34 -4.53 -22.06
N THR A 339 9.20 -3.94 -22.32
CA THR A 339 7.96 -4.17 -21.58
C THR A 339 6.80 -4.41 -22.51
N ILE A 340 5.76 -5.11 -22.06
CA ILE A 340 4.48 -5.27 -22.76
C ILE A 340 3.36 -4.62 -21.96
N ASN A 341 2.40 -4.02 -22.68
CA ASN A 341 1.22 -3.41 -22.11
C ASN A 341 -0.05 -4.21 -22.48
N PHE A 342 -0.44 -5.14 -21.62
CA PHE A 342 -1.66 -5.93 -21.81
C PHE A 342 -2.94 -5.12 -21.62
N ASN A 343 -2.97 -4.11 -20.75
CA ASN A 343 -4.15 -3.25 -20.61
C ASN A 343 -4.51 -2.61 -21.96
N ARG A 344 -3.52 -2.02 -22.64
CA ARG A 344 -3.72 -1.37 -23.94
C ARG A 344 -4.17 -2.38 -25.00
N ARG A 345 -3.58 -3.57 -25.04
CA ARG A 345 -3.94 -4.64 -25.94
C ARG A 345 -5.39 -5.10 -25.72
N ASN A 346 -5.76 -5.37 -24.48
CA ASN A 346 -7.08 -5.84 -24.11
C ASN A 346 -8.15 -4.76 -24.32
N PHE A 347 -7.81 -3.50 -24.03
CA PHE A 347 -8.69 -2.37 -24.32
C PHE A 347 -8.96 -2.24 -25.83
N ASP A 348 -7.93 -2.34 -26.66
CA ASP A 348 -8.08 -2.30 -28.13
C ASP A 348 -8.93 -3.47 -28.65
N LYS A 349 -8.82 -4.67 -28.05
CA LYS A 349 -9.69 -5.83 -28.37
C LYS A 349 -11.14 -5.60 -27.96
N LYS A 350 -11.36 -5.01 -26.78
CA LYS A 350 -12.71 -4.78 -26.21
C LYS A 350 -13.46 -3.65 -26.91
N TYR A 351 -12.78 -2.57 -27.27
CA TYR A 351 -13.40 -1.33 -27.74
C TYR A 351 -12.97 -0.87 -29.13
N GLY A 352 -11.94 -1.49 -29.73
CA GLY A 352 -11.39 -1.05 -31.01
C GLY A 352 -10.69 0.30 -30.89
N ASN A 353 -10.82 1.12 -31.92
CA ASN A 353 -10.23 2.47 -31.99
C ASN A 353 -11.14 3.51 -31.31
N MET A 354 -11.36 3.36 -30.01
CA MET A 354 -12.12 4.32 -29.21
C MET A 354 -11.39 5.69 -29.17
N SER A 355 -12.08 6.76 -29.54
CA SER A 355 -11.56 8.13 -29.46
C SER A 355 -11.26 8.55 -28.02
N GLU A 356 -10.47 9.60 -27.84
CA GLU A 356 -10.17 10.13 -26.49
C GLU A 356 -11.44 10.58 -25.76
N ASP A 357 -12.39 11.21 -26.47
CA ASP A 357 -13.65 11.69 -25.87
C ASP A 357 -14.55 10.54 -25.45
N GLU A 358 -14.59 9.44 -26.22
CA GLU A 358 -15.28 8.22 -25.82
C GLU A 358 -14.62 7.55 -24.61
N GLN A 359 -13.28 7.55 -24.53
CA GLN A 359 -12.52 7.08 -23.38
C GLN A 359 -12.85 7.90 -22.11
N VAL A 360 -12.92 9.22 -22.24
CA VAL A 360 -13.34 10.13 -21.16
C VAL A 360 -14.75 9.83 -20.71
N ALA A 361 -15.68 9.66 -21.66
CA ALA A 361 -17.08 9.33 -21.36
C ALA A 361 -17.22 7.96 -20.63
N LEU A 362 -16.41 6.97 -21.03
CA LEU A 362 -16.37 5.66 -20.36
C LEU A 362 -15.91 5.80 -18.91
N ILE A 363 -14.81 6.52 -18.67
CA ILE A 363 -14.27 6.77 -17.32
C ILE A 363 -15.28 7.55 -16.47
N GLU A 364 -15.85 8.63 -17.01
CA GLU A 364 -16.84 9.46 -16.31
C GLU A 364 -18.06 8.63 -15.91
N ASN A 365 -18.60 7.81 -16.84
CA ASN A 365 -19.74 6.94 -16.58
C ASN A 365 -19.42 5.93 -15.47
N ARG A 366 -18.27 5.26 -15.52
CA ARG A 366 -17.83 4.30 -14.50
C ARG A 366 -17.72 4.96 -13.13
N LEU A 367 -16.94 6.03 -13.02
CA LEU A 367 -16.67 6.70 -11.74
C LEU A 367 -17.97 7.20 -11.10
N ARG A 368 -18.83 7.87 -11.87
CA ARG A 368 -20.13 8.36 -11.37
C ARG A 368 -21.05 7.22 -10.96
N SER A 369 -21.18 6.16 -11.79
CA SER A 369 -22.02 5.01 -11.48
C SER A 369 -21.55 4.25 -10.26
N TRP A 370 -20.24 4.08 -10.12
CA TRP A 370 -19.64 3.37 -8.98
C TRP A 370 -19.56 4.24 -7.71
N GLY A 371 -19.79 5.55 -7.83
CA GLY A 371 -19.94 6.45 -6.69
C GLY A 371 -18.73 7.26 -6.32
N PHE A 372 -17.68 7.24 -7.11
CA PHE A 372 -16.56 8.16 -6.96
C PHE A 372 -16.99 9.59 -7.33
N ASN A 373 -16.52 10.56 -6.58
CA ASN A 373 -16.71 11.96 -6.87
C ASN A 373 -15.40 12.70 -7.14
N SER A 374 -14.29 12.00 -7.14
CA SER A 374 -12.97 12.55 -7.45
C SER A 374 -12.00 11.52 -8.02
N THR A 375 -10.94 12.01 -8.66
CA THR A 375 -9.77 11.23 -9.05
C THR A 375 -8.55 11.72 -8.29
N GLY A 376 -7.67 10.77 -7.94
CA GLY A 376 -6.48 11.04 -7.16
C GLY A 376 -5.20 11.11 -7.98
N ALA A 377 -4.08 10.85 -7.32
CA ALA A 377 -2.76 10.93 -7.88
C ALA A 377 -2.56 10.01 -9.11
N TRP A 378 -1.63 10.38 -9.99
CA TRP A 378 -1.22 9.63 -11.20
C TRP A 378 -2.33 9.28 -12.19
N SER A 379 -3.49 9.91 -12.08
CA SER A 379 -4.53 9.81 -13.09
C SER A 379 -4.11 10.49 -14.38
N ASN A 380 -4.63 10.00 -15.52
CA ASN A 380 -4.30 10.57 -16.82
C ASN A 380 -4.78 12.01 -16.94
N GLU A 381 -3.86 12.96 -16.92
CA GLU A 381 -4.14 14.41 -16.82
C GLU A 381 -5.03 14.92 -17.96
N ARG A 382 -4.86 14.43 -19.18
CA ARG A 382 -5.70 14.83 -20.32
C ARG A 382 -7.14 14.35 -20.13
N GLN A 383 -7.32 13.11 -19.68
CA GLN A 383 -8.64 12.52 -19.48
C GLN A 383 -9.36 13.18 -18.30
N ILE A 384 -8.68 13.38 -17.15
CA ILE A 384 -9.32 14.02 -15.98
C ILE A 384 -9.66 15.49 -16.21
N GLN A 385 -8.88 16.21 -17.00
CA GLN A 385 -9.16 17.59 -17.36
C GLN A 385 -10.42 17.72 -18.21
N LYS A 386 -10.65 16.78 -19.13
CA LYS A 386 -11.85 16.72 -19.98
C LYS A 386 -13.05 16.16 -19.23
N ALA A 387 -12.87 15.18 -18.35
CA ALA A 387 -13.92 14.64 -17.52
C ALA A 387 -14.38 15.66 -16.50
N LYS A 388 -15.68 15.89 -16.39
CA LYS A 388 -16.25 16.83 -15.42
C LYS A 388 -16.33 16.20 -14.02
N ILE A 389 -15.19 15.69 -13.53
CA ILE A 389 -15.04 15.08 -12.21
C ILE A 389 -13.90 15.81 -11.47
N PRO A 390 -14.10 16.23 -10.22
CA PRO A 390 -13.04 16.80 -9.40
C PRO A 390 -11.79 15.91 -9.32
N TYR A 391 -10.61 16.52 -9.22
CA TYR A 391 -9.35 15.82 -9.21
C TYR A 391 -8.29 16.49 -8.33
N CYS A 392 -7.30 15.70 -7.90
CA CYS A 392 -6.08 16.20 -7.29
C CYS A 392 -4.94 16.16 -8.30
N VAL A 393 -4.14 17.24 -8.35
CA VAL A 393 -2.95 17.32 -9.21
C VAL A 393 -1.76 16.73 -8.48
N MET A 394 -0.96 15.93 -9.19
CA MET A 394 0.31 15.42 -8.67
C MET A 394 1.46 16.24 -9.24
N LEU A 395 2.23 16.88 -8.36
CA LEU A 395 3.43 17.64 -8.68
C LEU A 395 4.68 16.91 -8.16
N GLY A 396 5.82 17.14 -8.81
CA GLY A 396 7.13 16.77 -8.29
C GLY A 396 7.92 18.02 -7.87
N SER A 397 8.53 17.98 -6.69
CA SER A 397 9.52 19.00 -6.31
C SER A 397 10.78 18.88 -7.18
N ALA A 398 11.59 19.91 -7.21
CA ALA A 398 12.88 19.85 -7.89
C ALA A 398 13.86 18.96 -7.10
N ARG A 399 14.78 18.34 -7.81
CA ARG A 399 15.81 17.48 -7.23
C ARG A 399 17.18 17.82 -7.84
N PRO A 400 17.70 19.04 -7.59
CA PRO A 400 18.94 19.49 -8.22
C PRO A 400 20.13 18.63 -7.77
N VAL A 401 20.22 18.28 -6.50
CA VAL A 401 21.15 17.32 -5.93
C VAL A 401 20.48 16.51 -4.81
N TYR A 402 21.08 15.37 -4.47
CA TYR A 402 20.66 14.56 -3.32
C TYR A 402 21.68 14.68 -2.20
N LEU A 403 21.26 14.49 -0.97
CA LEU A 403 22.21 14.27 0.13
C LEU A 403 22.99 12.99 -0.16
N ALA A 404 24.30 13.06 -0.01
CA ALA A 404 25.22 11.97 -0.32
C ALA A 404 26.07 11.57 0.91
N PRO A 405 25.46 11.06 2.00
CA PRO A 405 26.22 10.61 3.15
C PRO A 405 27.04 9.37 2.80
N GLU A 406 28.33 9.37 3.12
CA GLU A 406 29.21 8.21 2.87
C GLU A 406 29.02 7.10 3.91
N ASN A 407 28.44 7.41 5.06
CA ASN A 407 28.11 6.41 6.07
C ASN A 407 26.94 5.53 5.61
N LYS A 408 27.25 4.30 5.20
CA LYS A 408 26.28 3.30 4.74
C LYS A 408 25.25 2.90 5.80
N ASN A 409 25.50 3.17 7.08
CA ASN A 409 24.54 2.88 8.15
C ASN A 409 23.49 3.99 8.32
N LEU A 410 23.72 5.17 7.75
CA LEU A 410 22.79 6.29 7.70
C LEU A 410 22.08 6.33 6.34
N LYS A 411 21.33 5.28 6.03
CA LYS A 411 20.56 5.21 4.78
C LYS A 411 19.43 6.25 4.81
N LEU A 412 19.64 7.34 4.07
CA LEU A 412 18.58 8.31 3.77
C LEU A 412 17.75 7.91 2.54
N ASP A 413 18.12 6.80 1.92
CA ASP A 413 17.43 6.28 0.75
C ASP A 413 16.36 5.29 1.20
N LEU A 414 15.11 5.55 0.83
CA LEU A 414 13.99 4.66 1.07
C LEU A 414 13.19 4.47 -0.22
N PHE A 415 12.94 3.20 -0.54
CA PHE A 415 12.10 2.74 -1.63
C PHE A 415 12.40 3.36 -3.01
N TRP A 416 11.90 4.57 -3.26
CA TRP A 416 11.79 5.14 -4.61
C TRP A 416 12.78 6.25 -4.89
N THR A 417 13.32 6.89 -3.84
CA THR A 417 14.11 8.10 -4.00
C THR A 417 15.19 8.23 -2.95
N LYS A 418 16.29 8.84 -3.36
CA LYS A 418 17.28 9.40 -2.44
C LYS A 418 16.70 10.67 -1.81
N PHE A 419 17.23 11.06 -0.64
CA PHE A 419 16.81 12.28 0.02
C PHE A 419 17.37 13.51 -0.70
N PRO A 420 16.54 14.41 -1.28
CA PRO A 420 17.03 15.60 -1.95
C PRO A 420 17.65 16.62 -0.96
N ASP A 421 18.59 17.41 -1.44
CA ASP A 421 19.11 18.55 -0.69
C ASP A 421 18.18 19.77 -0.86
N TYR A 422 17.30 19.97 0.09
CA TYR A 422 16.30 21.04 0.04
C TYR A 422 16.85 22.44 0.33
N LEU A 423 18.13 22.56 0.78
CA LEU A 423 18.82 23.84 0.92
C LEU A 423 19.65 24.20 -0.31
N HIS A 424 19.60 23.40 -1.38
CA HIS A 424 20.22 23.78 -2.64
C HIS A 424 19.57 25.07 -3.19
N PRO A 425 20.39 26.07 -3.64
CA PRO A 425 19.86 27.38 -4.08
C PRO A 425 18.78 27.32 -5.17
N ASP A 426 18.86 26.33 -6.07
CA ASP A 426 17.90 26.17 -7.16
C ASP A 426 16.65 25.37 -6.77
N PHE A 427 16.56 24.81 -5.57
CA PHE A 427 15.45 23.96 -5.18
C PHE A 427 14.09 24.68 -5.27
N ALA A 428 13.95 25.79 -4.57
CA ALA A 428 12.69 26.53 -4.53
C ALA A 428 12.29 27.10 -5.90
N LYS A 429 13.24 27.69 -6.64
CA LYS A 429 13.04 28.22 -8.00
C LYS A 429 12.55 27.17 -8.96
N ASN A 430 13.22 26.02 -9.00
CA ASN A 430 12.88 24.94 -9.94
C ASN A 430 11.58 24.22 -9.54
N THR A 431 11.29 24.09 -8.24
CA THR A 431 10.00 23.58 -7.75
C THR A 431 8.83 24.45 -8.21
N LYS A 432 9.01 25.78 -8.13
CA LYS A 432 8.03 26.76 -8.66
C LYS A 432 7.85 26.62 -10.17
N ALA A 433 8.94 26.43 -10.92
CA ALA A 433 8.86 26.20 -12.36
C ALA A 433 8.14 24.88 -12.71
N ASN A 434 8.28 23.84 -11.89
CA ASN A 434 7.54 22.58 -12.08
C ASN A 434 6.03 22.77 -11.85
N ALA A 435 5.63 23.51 -10.83
CA ALA A 435 4.21 23.82 -10.59
C ALA A 435 3.59 24.63 -11.73
N ALA A 436 4.32 25.60 -12.30
CA ALA A 436 3.87 26.41 -13.41
C ALA A 436 3.54 25.60 -14.68
N LYS A 437 4.20 24.45 -14.89
CA LYS A 437 3.89 23.53 -16.01
C LYS A 437 2.50 22.90 -15.91
N LYS A 438 1.88 22.92 -14.73
CA LYS A 438 0.55 22.36 -14.45
C LYS A 438 -0.50 23.46 -14.14
N ALA A 439 -0.22 24.69 -14.57
CA ALA A 439 -1.07 25.83 -14.26
C ALA A 439 -2.52 25.62 -14.73
N ASP A 440 -2.74 25.08 -15.92
CA ASP A 440 -4.09 24.82 -16.45
C ASP A 440 -4.88 23.86 -15.58
N LEU A 441 -4.22 22.79 -15.06
CA LEU A 441 -4.84 21.85 -14.16
C LEU A 441 -5.16 22.49 -12.79
N ILE A 442 -4.20 23.23 -12.22
CA ILE A 442 -4.36 23.88 -10.90
C ILE A 442 -5.44 24.98 -10.93
N ASN A 443 -5.55 25.69 -12.05
CA ASN A 443 -6.52 26.77 -12.21
C ASN A 443 -7.95 26.30 -12.54
N SER A 444 -8.15 25.04 -12.85
CA SER A 444 -9.48 24.50 -13.14
C SER A 444 -10.40 24.54 -11.89
N PRO A 445 -11.68 24.86 -12.05
CA PRO A 445 -12.65 24.75 -10.95
C PRO A 445 -12.84 23.31 -10.44
N TYR A 446 -12.43 22.30 -11.22
CA TYR A 446 -12.44 20.90 -10.82
C TYR A 446 -11.20 20.46 -10.01
N CYS A 447 -10.19 21.33 -9.87
CA CYS A 447 -9.01 21.05 -9.06
C CYS A 447 -9.34 21.16 -7.57
N ILE A 448 -9.27 20.05 -6.83
CA ILE A 448 -9.40 20.03 -5.37
C ILE A 448 -8.17 20.65 -4.71
N GLY A 449 -6.99 20.39 -5.27
CA GLY A 449 -5.71 20.87 -4.79
C GLY A 449 -4.54 20.08 -5.39
N ALA A 450 -3.33 20.40 -4.97
CA ALA A 450 -2.10 19.78 -5.46
C ALA A 450 -1.32 19.08 -4.35
N PHE A 451 -0.97 17.81 -4.56
CA PHE A 451 0.09 17.11 -3.84
C PHE A 451 1.45 17.49 -4.42
N VAL A 452 2.47 17.54 -3.59
CA VAL A 452 3.86 17.68 -4.06
C VAL A 452 4.67 16.52 -3.50
N ASP A 453 5.22 15.70 -4.37
CA ASP A 453 5.93 14.46 -4.07
C ASP A 453 5.06 13.36 -3.40
N ASN A 454 5.67 12.19 -3.18
CA ASN A 454 5.04 11.04 -2.57
C ASN A 454 6.05 10.26 -1.74
N GLU A 455 5.69 9.93 -0.51
CA GLU A 455 6.42 9.00 0.37
C GLU A 455 7.92 9.30 0.49
N LEU A 456 8.26 10.56 0.73
CA LEU A 456 9.65 10.97 0.92
C LEU A 456 10.26 10.30 2.17
N PRO A 457 11.57 9.99 2.15
CA PRO A 457 12.25 9.25 3.22
C PRO A 457 12.60 10.12 4.43
N TRP A 458 11.61 10.68 5.12
CA TRP A 458 11.78 11.63 6.22
C TRP A 458 12.47 11.09 7.47
N GLN A 459 12.68 9.79 7.59
CA GLN A 459 13.28 9.12 8.75
C GLN A 459 12.46 9.24 10.05
N GLY A 460 12.20 8.12 10.70
CA GLY A 460 11.38 8.09 11.93
C GLY A 460 12.07 8.63 13.20
N LYS A 461 13.35 8.94 13.15
CA LYS A 461 14.14 9.44 14.29
C LYS A 461 14.55 10.88 14.04
N GLU A 462 14.19 11.77 14.97
CA GLU A 462 14.58 13.18 14.93
C GLU A 462 16.11 13.34 14.97
N GLY A 463 16.61 14.29 14.21
CA GLY A 463 18.03 14.61 14.11
C GLY A 463 18.83 13.67 13.18
N LEU A 464 18.20 12.62 12.63
CA LEU A 464 18.94 11.67 11.79
C LEU A 464 19.42 12.29 10.48
N ILE A 465 18.62 13.16 9.87
CA ILE A 465 18.99 13.89 8.65
C ILE A 465 20.15 14.84 8.97
N GLY A 466 20.07 15.60 10.07
CA GLY A 466 21.14 16.48 10.50
C GLY A 466 22.46 15.74 10.79
N ARG A 467 22.38 14.59 11.47
CA ARG A 467 23.55 13.73 11.71
C ARG A 467 24.17 13.20 10.41
N ALA A 468 23.34 12.85 9.42
CA ALA A 468 23.82 12.37 8.15
C ALA A 468 24.67 13.40 7.38
N LEU A 469 24.41 14.71 7.59
CA LEU A 469 25.17 15.78 6.96
C LEU A 469 26.66 15.73 7.35
N LEU A 470 27.02 15.23 8.53
CA LEU A 470 28.42 15.13 8.96
C LEU A 470 29.25 14.28 7.99
N SER A 471 28.64 13.24 7.39
CA SER A 471 29.31 12.36 6.44
C SER A 471 29.12 12.75 4.96
N CYS A 472 28.37 13.82 4.68
CA CYS A 472 28.22 14.34 3.32
C CYS A 472 29.52 15.05 2.82
N PRO A 473 29.69 15.22 1.49
CA PRO A 473 30.76 16.03 0.91
C PRO A 473 30.81 17.45 1.49
N ALA A 474 32.01 18.07 1.48
CA ALA A 474 32.23 19.40 2.03
C ALA A 474 31.45 20.51 1.31
N ASP A 475 31.18 20.33 0.02
CA ASP A 475 30.43 21.24 -0.85
C ASP A 475 28.91 20.99 -0.86
N GLN A 476 28.44 20.05 -0.05
CA GLN A 476 26.99 19.78 0.08
C GLN A 476 26.25 21.01 0.66
N PRO A 477 25.27 21.60 -0.04
CA PRO A 477 24.61 22.83 0.42
C PRO A 477 24.06 22.77 1.84
N SER A 478 23.38 21.68 2.20
CA SER A 478 22.87 21.50 3.56
C SER A 478 23.97 21.37 4.61
N LYS A 479 25.14 20.81 4.28
CA LYS A 479 26.30 20.75 5.22
C LYS A 479 26.92 22.13 5.43
N ILE A 480 27.04 22.91 4.35
CA ILE A 480 27.51 24.30 4.42
C ILE A 480 26.55 25.13 5.29
N ALA A 481 25.25 25.02 5.05
CA ALA A 481 24.25 25.71 5.87
C ALA A 481 24.32 25.29 7.34
N PHE A 482 24.56 24.02 7.62
CA PHE A 482 24.71 23.52 8.98
C PHE A 482 25.94 24.14 9.66
N ARG A 483 27.10 24.15 8.99
CA ARG A 483 28.30 24.87 9.51
C ARG A 483 27.97 26.33 9.85
N ASP A 484 27.25 27.04 8.97
CA ASP A 484 26.96 28.46 9.17
C ASP A 484 26.03 28.72 10.36
N ILE A 485 25.10 27.79 10.62
CA ILE A 485 24.25 27.79 11.81
C ILE A 485 25.11 27.56 13.07
N LEU A 486 25.99 26.58 13.05
CA LEU A 486 26.89 26.29 14.16
C LEU A 486 27.82 27.48 14.46
N LYS A 487 28.36 28.15 13.43
CA LYS A 487 29.13 29.38 13.57
C LYS A 487 28.39 30.50 14.32
N LYS A 488 27.09 30.64 14.04
CA LYS A 488 26.23 31.62 14.72
C LYS A 488 25.97 31.26 16.18
N LYS A 489 25.85 29.96 16.46
CA LYS A 489 25.54 29.45 17.81
C LYS A 489 26.77 29.42 18.72
N TYR A 490 27.90 28.99 18.22
CA TYR A 490 29.11 28.69 19.02
C TYR A 490 30.24 29.70 18.88
N SER A 491 30.05 30.85 18.31
CA SER A 491 31.06 31.91 18.13
C SER A 491 32.38 31.44 17.49
N ASP A 492 33.01 30.38 17.97
CA ASP A 492 34.24 29.79 17.44
C ASP A 492 34.23 28.25 17.50
N ILE A 493 35.25 27.63 16.88
CA ILE A 493 35.33 26.17 16.78
C ILE A 493 35.66 25.51 18.13
N SER A 494 36.33 26.22 19.04
CA SER A 494 36.68 25.70 20.38
C SER A 494 35.43 25.55 21.23
N ALA A 495 34.48 26.49 21.13
CA ALA A 495 33.20 26.42 21.81
C ALA A 495 32.35 25.23 21.27
N LEU A 496 32.35 25.00 19.95
CA LEU A 496 31.73 23.82 19.36
C LEU A 496 32.38 22.53 19.88
N ASN A 497 33.73 22.45 19.84
CA ASN A 497 34.47 21.28 20.30
C ASN A 497 34.15 20.95 21.77
N SER A 498 34.10 21.96 22.62
CA SER A 498 33.74 21.79 24.03
C SER A 498 32.32 21.24 24.21
N ALA A 499 31.35 21.77 23.44
CA ALA A 499 29.96 21.35 23.51
C ALA A 499 29.72 19.94 22.94
N TRP A 500 30.38 19.62 21.84
CA TRP A 500 30.20 18.35 21.13
C TRP A 500 31.19 17.26 21.58
N LYS A 501 32.18 17.60 22.43
CA LYS A 501 33.31 16.74 22.80
C LYS A 501 34.06 16.28 21.55
N ALA A 502 34.29 17.21 20.62
CA ALA A 502 34.96 17.02 19.35
C ALA A 502 36.35 17.69 19.33
N ASP A 503 37.08 17.55 18.23
CA ASP A 503 38.44 18.04 18.06
C ASP A 503 38.71 18.67 16.68
N TYR A 504 37.71 19.34 16.13
CA TYR A 504 37.86 20.06 14.87
C TYR A 504 38.93 21.17 14.99
N LYS A 505 39.78 21.28 13.97
CA LYS A 505 40.82 22.32 13.95
C LYS A 505 40.20 23.70 13.69
N ASP A 506 39.30 23.75 12.74
CA ASP A 506 38.60 24.95 12.32
C ASP A 506 37.29 24.56 11.60
N TRP A 507 36.56 25.54 11.06
CA TRP A 507 35.32 25.32 10.36
C TRP A 507 35.46 24.65 8.97
N ASP A 508 36.65 24.74 8.37
CA ASP A 508 36.95 24.05 7.11
C ASP A 508 37.25 22.57 7.38
N ASP A 509 37.91 22.27 8.49
CA ASP A 509 38.07 20.89 8.96
C ASP A 509 36.71 20.24 9.30
N PHE A 510 35.79 21.00 9.93
CA PHE A 510 34.41 20.51 10.11
C PHE A 510 33.73 20.11 8.80
N LEU A 511 33.87 20.92 7.74
CA LEU A 511 33.31 20.58 6.43
C LEU A 511 34.03 19.40 5.78
N ALA A 512 35.35 19.33 5.89
CA ALA A 512 36.18 18.30 5.26
C ALA A 512 36.01 16.91 5.91
N ARG A 513 35.85 16.89 7.23
CA ARG A 513 35.66 15.62 7.97
C ARG A 513 34.32 14.95 7.63
N LYS A 514 34.31 13.64 7.74
CA LYS A 514 33.16 12.78 7.53
C LYS A 514 32.85 11.98 8.80
N ASP A 515 33.00 12.66 9.95
CA ASP A 515 32.73 12.10 11.27
C ASP A 515 31.23 12.01 11.52
N PHE A 516 30.78 10.87 12.02
CA PHE A 516 29.36 10.60 12.27
C PHE A 516 29.12 9.94 13.63
N ASP A 517 30.16 9.79 14.46
CA ASP A 517 30.08 9.12 15.76
C ASP A 517 29.72 10.07 16.92
N THR A 518 29.57 11.36 16.63
CA THR A 518 29.14 12.35 17.61
C THR A 518 27.71 12.06 18.06
N THR A 519 27.53 11.75 19.35
CA THR A 519 26.27 11.34 19.94
C THR A 519 25.86 12.09 21.19
N CYS A 520 26.63 13.13 21.59
CA CYS A 520 26.33 13.93 22.78
C CYS A 520 25.02 14.75 22.61
N ASP A 521 24.40 15.13 23.73
CA ASP A 521 23.10 15.82 23.74
C ASP A 521 23.13 17.14 22.97
N ALA A 522 24.23 17.92 23.11
CA ALA A 522 24.37 19.18 22.39
C ALA A 522 24.36 19.00 20.87
N ALA A 523 25.06 17.98 20.36
CA ALA A 523 25.06 17.66 18.94
C ALA A 523 23.67 17.15 18.48
N GLN A 524 22.97 16.36 19.30
CA GLN A 524 21.62 15.89 18.95
C GLN A 524 20.64 17.05 18.80
N GLU A 525 20.71 18.06 19.67
CA GLU A 525 19.86 19.26 19.53
C GLU A 525 20.23 20.07 18.28
N ASP A 526 21.50 20.15 17.91
CA ASP A 526 21.92 20.81 16.68
C ASP A 526 21.50 20.05 15.42
N PHE A 527 21.53 18.71 15.46
CA PHE A 527 21.00 17.87 14.37
C PHE A 527 19.51 18.06 14.16
N LYS A 528 18.73 18.17 15.24
CA LYS A 528 17.29 18.48 15.15
C LYS A 528 17.06 19.89 14.60
N ALA A 529 17.87 20.85 15.01
CA ALA A 529 17.75 22.24 14.56
C ALA A 529 17.94 22.35 13.02
N ILE A 530 18.98 21.74 12.48
CA ILE A 530 19.23 21.75 11.03
C ILE A 530 18.16 20.92 10.28
N GLU A 531 17.71 19.78 10.83
CA GLU A 531 16.65 18.97 10.25
C GLU A 531 15.34 19.79 10.14
N LYS A 532 15.01 20.59 11.17
CA LYS A 532 13.88 21.51 11.11
C LYS A 532 14.01 22.52 9.98
N ILE A 533 15.18 23.11 9.79
CA ILE A 533 15.41 24.09 8.72
C ILE A 533 15.28 23.45 7.33
N ILE A 534 15.84 22.25 7.14
CA ILE A 534 15.71 21.47 5.90
C ILE A 534 14.23 21.15 5.61
N THR A 535 13.51 20.74 6.65
CA THR A 535 12.09 20.39 6.55
C THR A 535 11.23 21.62 6.24
N ASP A 536 11.45 22.72 6.92
CA ASP A 536 10.78 23.99 6.66
C ASP A 536 11.05 24.51 5.23
N ALA A 537 12.28 24.40 4.76
CA ALA A 537 12.65 24.79 3.40
C ALA A 537 11.84 23.99 2.35
N TYR A 538 11.69 22.69 2.55
CA TYR A 538 10.88 21.83 1.68
C TYR A 538 9.41 22.28 1.65
N PHE A 539 8.75 22.33 2.81
CA PHE A 539 7.31 22.65 2.86
C PHE A 539 7.01 24.07 2.41
N ASN A 540 7.87 25.05 2.75
CA ASN A 540 7.71 26.41 2.27
C ASN A 540 7.84 26.49 0.74
N ALA A 541 8.89 25.89 0.15
CA ALA A 541 9.09 25.92 -1.29
C ALA A 541 7.92 25.24 -2.04
N CYS A 542 7.42 24.11 -1.54
CA CYS A 542 6.30 23.39 -2.14
C CYS A 542 4.99 24.18 -2.03
N ARG A 543 4.69 24.75 -0.86
CA ARG A 543 3.52 25.63 -0.68
C ARG A 543 3.59 26.84 -1.62
N ASP A 544 4.73 27.52 -1.60
CA ASP A 544 4.91 28.74 -2.39
C ASP A 544 4.87 28.46 -3.90
N ALA A 545 5.30 27.25 -4.34
CA ALA A 545 5.17 26.81 -5.72
C ALA A 545 3.68 26.67 -6.11
N VAL A 546 2.87 25.98 -5.32
CA VAL A 546 1.43 25.84 -5.57
C VAL A 546 0.74 27.21 -5.56
N LYS A 547 0.96 28.01 -4.50
CA LYS A 547 0.35 29.34 -4.34
C LYS A 547 0.82 30.35 -5.39
N SER A 548 1.99 30.17 -5.99
CA SER A 548 2.45 31.03 -7.09
C SER A 548 1.69 30.84 -8.40
N VAL A 549 1.11 29.65 -8.60
CA VAL A 549 0.21 29.39 -9.73
C VAL A 549 -1.16 29.99 -9.44
N ASN A 550 -1.65 29.76 -8.24
CA ASN A 550 -2.91 30.32 -7.78
C ASN A 550 -2.91 30.46 -6.26
N PRO A 551 -3.05 31.68 -5.71
CA PRO A 551 -3.05 31.91 -4.26
C PRO A 551 -4.10 31.12 -3.48
N ASP A 552 -5.26 30.83 -4.11
CA ASP A 552 -6.37 30.10 -3.50
C ASP A 552 -6.27 28.58 -3.67
N ALA A 553 -5.32 28.08 -4.50
CA ALA A 553 -5.14 26.64 -4.69
C ALA A 553 -4.69 25.97 -3.38
N LEU A 554 -5.28 24.83 -3.05
CA LEU A 554 -4.94 24.10 -1.83
C LEU A 554 -3.66 23.27 -2.02
N TYR A 555 -2.71 23.43 -1.09
CA TYR A 555 -1.54 22.57 -0.98
C TYR A 555 -1.88 21.39 -0.08
N LEU A 556 -1.91 20.18 -0.65
CA LEU A 556 -2.36 18.94 0.00
C LEU A 556 -1.22 18.13 0.64
N GLY A 557 0.00 18.69 0.73
CA GLY A 557 1.16 18.02 1.31
C GLY A 557 1.83 17.00 0.39
N CYS A 558 2.64 16.12 0.99
CA CYS A 558 3.53 15.19 0.28
C CYS A 558 3.14 13.70 0.41
N ARG A 559 1.89 13.39 0.75
CA ARG A 559 1.39 12.02 0.83
C ARG A 559 2.30 11.12 1.67
N PHE A 560 2.33 11.33 2.96
CA PHE A 560 3.24 10.64 3.86
C PHE A 560 3.04 9.12 3.87
N GLY A 561 4.11 8.37 3.63
CA GLY A 561 4.21 6.96 4.02
C GLY A 561 4.30 6.87 5.55
N PHE A 562 3.48 6.03 6.16
CA PHE A 562 3.21 6.06 7.60
C PHE A 562 4.40 5.73 8.53
N SER A 563 5.36 4.93 8.05
CA SER A 563 6.41 4.32 8.90
C SER A 563 7.61 5.23 9.22
N TRP A 564 7.71 6.41 8.62
CA TRP A 564 8.95 7.19 8.53
C TRP A 564 8.80 8.63 9.01
N LEU A 565 7.90 8.86 9.96
CA LEU A 565 7.57 10.20 10.44
C LEU A 565 8.13 10.46 11.83
N ASN A 566 8.68 11.64 12.02
CA ASN A 566 9.03 12.20 13.31
C ASN A 566 8.24 13.49 13.58
N LYS A 567 8.34 14.02 14.81
CA LYS A 567 7.56 15.18 15.21
C LYS A 567 7.96 16.46 14.49
N ILE A 568 9.24 16.65 14.11
CA ILE A 568 9.73 17.83 13.37
C ILE A 568 8.98 17.92 12.03
N VAL A 569 8.96 16.81 11.29
CA VAL A 569 8.33 16.74 9.96
C VAL A 569 6.82 16.94 10.03
N ILE A 570 6.15 16.29 10.99
CA ILE A 570 4.71 16.42 11.18
C ILE A 570 4.33 17.84 11.56
N THR A 571 5.08 18.47 12.48
CA THR A 571 4.82 19.86 12.87
C THR A 571 4.93 20.82 11.68
N ALA A 572 6.00 20.70 10.89
CA ALA A 572 6.20 21.52 9.70
C ALA A 572 5.08 21.33 8.66
N ALA A 573 4.64 20.08 8.43
CA ALA A 573 3.54 19.79 7.52
C ALA A 573 2.22 20.43 8.00
N PHE A 574 1.88 20.31 9.28
CA PHE A 574 0.66 20.91 9.83
C PHE A 574 0.70 22.44 9.84
N GLU A 575 1.88 23.04 9.98
CA GLU A 575 2.03 24.50 9.86
C GLU A 575 1.88 25.01 8.42
N LYS A 576 2.39 24.29 7.43
CA LYS A 576 2.61 24.81 6.06
C LYS A 576 1.61 24.29 5.04
N CYS A 577 1.05 23.08 5.21
CA CYS A 577 0.05 22.52 4.29
C CYS A 577 -1.34 23.05 4.62
N ASP A 578 -2.19 23.22 3.61
CA ASP A 578 -3.63 23.44 3.82
C ASP A 578 -4.31 22.15 4.28
N VAL A 579 -3.89 21.01 3.73
CA VAL A 579 -4.33 19.65 4.10
C VAL A 579 -3.10 18.76 4.23
N VAL A 580 -3.05 17.95 5.29
CA VAL A 580 -1.97 16.95 5.45
C VAL A 580 -2.45 15.61 4.94
N THR A 581 -1.72 15.02 3.99
CA THR A 581 -2.10 13.76 3.35
C THR A 581 -1.20 12.61 3.77
N TYR A 582 -1.83 11.45 4.03
CA TYR A 582 -1.17 10.20 4.42
C TYR A 582 -1.59 9.06 3.50
N ASN A 583 -0.66 8.15 3.24
CA ASN A 583 -0.92 6.85 2.63
C ASN A 583 -1.03 5.83 3.77
N ILE A 584 -2.25 5.29 3.99
CA ILE A 584 -2.55 4.48 5.18
C ILE A 584 -3.01 3.09 4.78
N TYR A 585 -2.08 2.17 4.73
CA TYR A 585 -2.32 0.76 4.48
C TYR A 585 -2.48 -0.01 5.79
N ASN A 586 -3.69 0.04 6.35
CA ASN A 586 -4.07 -0.64 7.58
C ASN A 586 -5.57 -0.98 7.55
N ASP A 587 -6.05 -1.80 8.48
CA ASP A 587 -7.48 -2.12 8.59
C ASP A 587 -8.36 -0.94 9.01
N THR A 588 -7.76 0.10 9.56
CA THR A 588 -8.47 1.31 9.99
C THR A 588 -7.66 2.56 9.67
N PRO A 589 -8.31 3.71 9.40
CA PRO A 589 -7.63 5.00 9.22
C PRO A 589 -7.21 5.67 10.54
N ASN A 590 -7.32 4.98 11.69
CA ASN A 590 -7.20 5.56 13.04
C ASN A 590 -5.76 5.79 13.52
N VAL A 591 -4.81 5.84 12.64
CA VAL A 591 -3.38 6.06 12.96
C VAL A 591 -3.04 7.48 13.44
N LEU A 592 -3.98 8.42 13.32
CA LEU A 592 -3.81 9.79 13.81
C LEU A 592 -3.85 9.93 15.35
N LYS A 593 -4.04 8.83 16.07
CA LYS A 593 -4.09 8.79 17.56
C LYS A 593 -2.73 8.49 18.21
N THR A 594 -1.63 8.80 17.55
CA THR A 594 -0.30 8.57 18.11
C THR A 594 0.23 9.81 18.84
N ARG A 595 1.24 9.63 19.72
CA ARG A 595 1.92 10.73 20.41
C ARG A 595 2.54 11.78 19.47
N LEU A 596 2.72 11.45 18.20
CA LEU A 596 3.24 12.39 17.20
C LEU A 596 2.31 13.60 16.99
N TYR A 597 1.02 13.46 17.33
CA TYR A 597 0.01 14.52 17.14
C TYR A 597 -0.32 15.30 18.40
N GLU A 598 0.33 15.00 19.54
CA GLU A 598 0.14 15.77 20.77
C GLU A 598 0.64 17.21 20.58
N GLY A 599 -0.23 18.20 20.83
CA GLY A 599 0.10 19.61 20.69
C GLY A 599 0.14 20.16 19.26
N ILE A 600 -0.32 19.36 18.28
CA ILE A 600 -0.42 19.79 16.87
C ILE A 600 -1.76 20.47 16.61
N GLU A 601 -1.70 21.53 15.80
CA GLU A 601 -2.87 22.31 15.39
C GLU A 601 -3.95 21.45 14.73
N ASP A 602 -5.22 21.77 15.02
CA ASP A 602 -6.37 21.11 14.40
C ASP A 602 -6.47 21.48 12.91
N LYS A 603 -6.04 20.58 12.04
CA LYS A 603 -6.10 20.73 10.57
C LYS A 603 -6.73 19.54 9.89
N PRO A 604 -7.31 19.74 8.69
CA PRO A 604 -7.87 18.65 7.93
C PRO A 604 -6.79 17.68 7.41
N VAL A 605 -7.16 16.41 7.36
CA VAL A 605 -6.31 15.32 6.90
C VAL A 605 -7.00 14.61 5.73
N MET A 606 -6.21 14.17 4.77
CA MET A 606 -6.67 13.34 3.67
C MET A 606 -5.92 12.02 3.63
N ILE A 607 -6.59 10.94 3.25
CA ILE A 607 -5.95 9.67 2.96
C ILE A 607 -5.70 9.64 1.46
N GLY A 608 -4.42 9.77 1.08
CA GLY A 608 -3.99 9.79 -0.31
C GLY A 608 -3.99 8.40 -0.95
N GLU A 609 -3.69 7.37 -0.14
CA GLU A 609 -3.74 5.99 -0.58
C GLU A 609 -4.24 5.07 0.52
N PHE A 610 -5.08 4.13 0.12
CA PHE A 610 -5.42 2.93 0.87
C PHE A 610 -5.91 1.86 -0.08
N HIS A 611 -5.69 0.59 0.25
CA HIS A 611 -6.32 -0.52 -0.45
C HIS A 611 -6.42 -1.78 0.42
N PHE A 612 -7.18 -2.74 -0.09
CA PHE A 612 -7.17 -4.12 0.34
C PHE A 612 -7.08 -5.00 -0.91
N GLY A 613 -6.19 -5.97 -0.93
CA GLY A 613 -6.02 -6.88 -2.04
C GLY A 613 -6.48 -8.29 -1.69
N ALA A 614 -6.87 -9.06 -2.70
CA ALA A 614 -7.19 -10.47 -2.59
C ALA A 614 -6.49 -11.23 -3.71
N GLY A 615 -5.92 -12.41 -3.41
CA GLY A 615 -5.18 -13.21 -4.40
C GLY A 615 -6.01 -14.32 -5.02
N ASP A 616 -7.34 -14.25 -4.91
CA ASP A 616 -8.28 -15.24 -5.44
C ASP A 616 -8.39 -15.24 -6.99
N ARG A 617 -7.71 -14.31 -7.66
CA ARG A 617 -7.64 -14.19 -9.13
C ARG A 617 -6.24 -14.43 -9.71
N GLY A 618 -5.37 -15.18 -9.01
CA GLY A 618 -4.08 -15.61 -9.53
C GLY A 618 -2.91 -14.64 -9.36
N ASN A 619 -3.09 -13.54 -8.63
CA ASN A 619 -1.98 -12.64 -8.29
C ASN A 619 -1.15 -13.23 -7.13
N PHE A 620 0.18 -13.16 -7.24
CA PHE A 620 1.12 -13.79 -6.31
C PHE A 620 1.34 -13.00 -5.02
N TRP A 621 0.96 -11.75 -5.02
CA TRP A 621 1.03 -10.89 -3.87
C TRP A 621 -0.35 -10.27 -3.60
N ALA A 622 -0.83 -10.45 -2.38
CA ALA A 622 -2.17 -9.99 -2.02
C ALA A 622 -2.19 -8.55 -1.52
N SER A 623 -1.22 -7.73 -1.88
CA SER A 623 -1.11 -6.32 -1.49
C SER A 623 -0.56 -6.05 -0.09
N LEU A 624 -0.42 -4.75 0.25
CA LEU A 624 0.01 -4.28 1.58
C LEU A 624 -1.02 -4.60 2.67
N CYS A 625 -2.31 -4.70 2.30
CA CYS A 625 -3.40 -5.11 3.20
C CYS A 625 -4.12 -6.35 2.65
N PRO A 626 -3.53 -7.54 2.80
CA PRO A 626 -4.07 -8.77 2.23
C PRO A 626 -5.38 -9.18 2.90
N LYS A 627 -6.29 -9.70 2.08
CA LYS A 627 -7.54 -10.33 2.52
C LYS A 627 -7.68 -11.71 1.90
N SER A 628 -8.34 -12.61 2.60
CA SER A 628 -8.49 -14.00 2.20
C SER A 628 -9.34 -14.21 0.93
N SER A 629 -10.18 -13.22 0.59
CA SER A 629 -11.06 -13.28 -0.56
C SER A 629 -11.54 -11.90 -1.00
N SER A 630 -12.07 -11.81 -2.22
CA SER A 630 -12.73 -10.61 -2.74
C SER A 630 -13.88 -10.15 -1.83
N LYS A 631 -14.62 -11.08 -1.22
CA LYS A 631 -15.68 -10.76 -0.23
C LYS A 631 -15.14 -10.06 1.01
N GLU A 632 -14.06 -10.57 1.60
CA GLU A 632 -13.43 -9.95 2.77
C GLU A 632 -12.74 -8.61 2.41
N ARG A 633 -12.16 -8.50 1.23
CA ARG A 633 -11.66 -7.23 0.68
C ARG A 633 -12.75 -6.16 0.64
N THR A 634 -13.89 -6.48 0.05
CA THR A 634 -15.03 -5.57 -0.08
C THR A 634 -15.60 -5.15 1.28
N LYS A 635 -15.68 -6.08 2.23
CA LYS A 635 -16.09 -5.81 3.61
C LYS A 635 -15.10 -4.87 4.33
N SER A 636 -13.81 -5.10 4.18
CA SER A 636 -12.75 -4.26 4.76
C SER A 636 -12.77 -2.85 4.21
N MET A 637 -12.92 -2.69 2.89
CA MET A 637 -13.08 -1.39 2.22
C MET A 637 -14.27 -0.60 2.82
N LYS A 638 -15.44 -1.22 2.93
CA LYS A 638 -16.63 -0.56 3.51
C LYS A 638 -16.39 -0.14 4.96
N SER A 639 -15.75 -1.00 5.75
CA SER A 639 -15.44 -0.71 7.16
C SER A 639 -14.47 0.46 7.29
N TYR A 640 -13.40 0.47 6.50
CA TYR A 640 -12.39 1.53 6.48
C TYR A 640 -13.00 2.88 6.09
N LEU A 641 -13.76 2.91 4.99
CA LEU A 641 -14.44 4.11 4.52
C LEU A 641 -15.44 4.64 5.56
N LYS A 642 -16.19 3.77 6.21
CA LYS A 642 -17.13 4.17 7.28
C LYS A 642 -16.40 4.90 8.41
N ASP A 643 -15.23 4.41 8.83
CA ASP A 643 -14.44 5.05 9.89
C ASP A 643 -13.83 6.38 9.42
N ALA A 644 -13.29 6.41 8.18
CA ALA A 644 -12.74 7.63 7.58
C ALA A 644 -13.80 8.74 7.46
N ILE A 645 -14.98 8.41 6.93
CA ILE A 645 -16.09 9.36 6.77
C ILE A 645 -16.56 9.92 8.11
N LYS A 646 -16.57 9.12 9.17
CA LYS A 646 -16.99 9.55 10.51
C LYS A 646 -15.95 10.37 11.25
N SER A 647 -14.68 10.31 10.86
CA SER A 647 -13.60 11.04 11.51
C SER A 647 -13.78 12.56 11.32
N PRO A 648 -13.73 13.38 12.38
CA PRO A 648 -13.90 14.84 12.24
C PRO A 648 -12.80 15.51 11.40
N MET A 649 -11.60 14.91 11.34
CA MET A 649 -10.44 15.47 10.65
C MET A 649 -10.30 15.00 9.21
N ILE A 650 -10.77 13.78 8.87
CA ILE A 650 -10.55 13.21 7.54
C ILE A 650 -11.59 13.76 6.56
N ILE A 651 -11.10 14.41 5.49
CA ILE A 651 -11.93 15.07 4.47
C ILE A 651 -11.94 14.37 3.12
N GLY A 652 -11.23 13.25 3.01
CA GLY A 652 -11.23 12.40 1.81
C GLY A 652 -10.38 11.17 1.97
N ALA A 653 -10.67 10.17 1.13
CA ALA A 653 -9.87 8.95 1.00
C ALA A 653 -9.87 8.47 -0.44
N HIS A 654 -8.68 8.20 -0.97
CA HIS A 654 -8.46 7.73 -2.34
C HIS A 654 -7.98 6.29 -2.35
N TRP A 655 -8.65 5.48 -3.15
CA TRP A 655 -8.29 4.08 -3.33
C TRP A 655 -7.09 3.95 -4.28
N PHE A 656 -6.05 3.30 -3.87
CA PHE A 656 -4.91 2.94 -4.71
C PHE A 656 -5.04 1.48 -5.14
N GLN A 657 -5.35 1.19 -6.41
CA GLN A 657 -5.48 2.04 -7.57
C GLN A 657 -6.68 1.61 -8.44
N TYR A 658 -6.89 2.27 -9.59
CA TYR A 658 -8.03 2.02 -10.48
C TYR A 658 -8.04 0.61 -11.09
N ALA A 659 -6.90 0.10 -11.56
CA ALA A 659 -6.80 -1.24 -12.14
C ALA A 659 -5.85 -2.15 -11.36
N ASP A 660 -6.00 -3.46 -11.54
CA ASP A 660 -5.07 -4.45 -11.02
C ASP A 660 -3.66 -4.23 -11.57
N GLN A 661 -2.67 -4.61 -10.79
CA GLN A 661 -1.29 -4.71 -11.25
C GLN A 661 -1.08 -6.02 -12.01
N TYR A 662 -0.10 -6.06 -12.90
CA TYR A 662 0.24 -7.29 -13.63
C TYR A 662 0.71 -8.40 -12.68
N THR A 663 0.29 -9.62 -12.90
CA THR A 663 0.77 -10.80 -12.14
C THR A 663 2.30 -10.92 -12.20
N THR A 664 2.92 -10.51 -13.31
CA THR A 664 4.37 -10.48 -13.50
C THR A 664 5.06 -9.24 -12.92
N GLY A 665 4.33 -8.37 -12.25
CA GLY A 665 4.84 -7.20 -11.57
C GLY A 665 4.93 -5.95 -12.43
N ARG A 666 4.68 -4.80 -11.81
CA ARG A 666 5.00 -3.48 -12.35
C ARG A 666 6.51 -3.17 -12.15
N PHE A 667 6.93 -1.94 -12.34
CA PHE A 667 8.36 -1.54 -12.29
C PHE A 667 9.08 -1.85 -10.96
N ASP A 668 8.39 -1.98 -9.85
CA ASP A 668 8.91 -2.30 -8.52
C ASP A 668 8.59 -3.72 -8.05
N GLY A 669 8.03 -4.52 -8.95
CA GLY A 669 7.65 -5.90 -8.71
C GLY A 669 6.30 -6.10 -8.04
N GLU A 670 5.57 -5.04 -7.67
CA GLU A 670 4.21 -5.18 -7.16
C GLU A 670 3.27 -5.78 -8.19
N ASN A 671 2.43 -6.71 -7.75
CA ASN A 671 1.56 -7.51 -8.61
C ASN A 671 0.22 -7.86 -7.95
N GLY A 672 -0.36 -6.92 -7.23
CA GLY A 672 -1.58 -7.12 -6.45
C GLY A 672 -2.87 -7.04 -7.28
N ALA A 673 -3.87 -7.86 -6.90
CA ALA A 673 -5.24 -7.75 -7.40
C ALA A 673 -6.04 -6.75 -6.55
N LEU A 674 -5.82 -5.47 -6.77
CA LEU A 674 -6.33 -4.38 -5.93
C LEU A 674 -7.19 -3.36 -6.67
N GLY A 675 -7.31 -3.45 -8.01
CA GLY A 675 -8.07 -2.52 -8.83
C GLY A 675 -9.60 -2.67 -8.74
N PHE A 676 -10.29 -1.69 -9.26
CA PHE A 676 -11.72 -1.76 -9.58
C PHE A 676 -12.00 -2.42 -10.92
N VAL A 677 -10.99 -2.45 -11.80
CA VAL A 677 -10.96 -3.28 -13.01
C VAL A 677 -9.72 -4.16 -12.97
N ASP A 678 -9.75 -5.28 -13.67
CA ASP A 678 -8.59 -6.12 -13.89
C ASP A 678 -7.78 -5.68 -15.12
N ILE A 679 -6.73 -6.43 -15.48
CA ILE A 679 -5.88 -6.13 -16.64
C ILE A 679 -6.58 -6.32 -17.98
N CYS A 680 -7.73 -7.01 -18.02
CA CYS A 680 -8.60 -7.14 -19.18
C CYS A 680 -9.70 -6.08 -19.24
N ASP A 681 -9.60 -5.05 -18.39
CA ASP A 681 -10.61 -4.00 -18.24
C ASP A 681 -11.99 -4.57 -17.82
N THR A 682 -11.99 -5.65 -17.03
CA THR A 682 -13.18 -6.25 -16.45
C THR A 682 -13.48 -5.62 -15.10
N PRO A 683 -14.67 -4.99 -14.91
CA PRO A 683 -15.05 -4.46 -13.61
C PRO A 683 -15.14 -5.53 -12.53
N LYS A 684 -14.70 -5.21 -11.33
CA LYS A 684 -15.00 -5.99 -10.13
C LYS A 684 -16.34 -5.52 -9.56
N TYR A 685 -17.40 -6.18 -10.00
CA TYR A 685 -18.78 -5.76 -9.76
C TYR A 685 -19.13 -5.65 -8.27
N ASP A 686 -18.60 -6.53 -7.43
CA ASP A 686 -18.75 -6.49 -5.97
C ASP A 686 -18.16 -5.22 -5.35
N MET A 687 -16.97 -4.82 -5.82
CA MET A 687 -16.29 -3.60 -5.38
C MET A 687 -17.04 -2.35 -5.83
N ALA A 688 -17.45 -2.32 -7.11
CA ALA A 688 -18.20 -1.21 -7.68
C ALA A 688 -19.55 -1.00 -6.99
N ALA A 689 -20.30 -2.08 -6.73
CA ALA A 689 -21.55 -2.03 -5.99
C ALA A 689 -21.37 -1.55 -4.54
N ALA A 690 -20.32 -2.03 -3.86
CA ALA A 690 -20.02 -1.63 -2.49
C ALA A 690 -19.59 -0.15 -2.41
N MET A 691 -18.84 0.35 -3.38
CA MET A 691 -18.45 1.75 -3.45
C MET A 691 -19.66 2.65 -3.71
N ASN A 692 -20.56 2.26 -4.64
CA ASN A 692 -21.82 2.95 -4.85
C ASN A 692 -22.67 3.01 -3.55
N GLU A 693 -22.76 1.90 -2.81
CA GLU A 693 -23.46 1.86 -1.53
C GLU A 693 -22.84 2.85 -0.51
N MET A 694 -21.49 2.85 -0.40
CA MET A 694 -20.80 3.76 0.52
C MET A 694 -20.97 5.21 0.12
N SER A 695 -20.89 5.53 -1.16
CA SER A 695 -21.13 6.88 -1.67
C SER A 695 -22.54 7.40 -1.37
N ARG A 696 -23.58 6.58 -1.54
CA ARG A 696 -24.96 6.95 -1.20
C ARG A 696 -25.15 7.26 0.29
N LYS A 697 -24.39 6.56 1.16
CA LYS A 697 -24.45 6.72 2.63
C LYS A 697 -23.51 7.80 3.15
N MET A 698 -22.57 8.26 2.34
CA MET A 698 -21.41 9.06 2.76
C MET A 698 -21.81 10.31 3.54
N TYR A 699 -22.65 11.15 2.97
CA TYR A 699 -23.01 12.42 3.61
C TYR A 699 -23.92 12.26 4.82
N ARG A 700 -24.80 11.26 4.80
CA ARG A 700 -25.57 10.88 6.00
C ARG A 700 -24.64 10.40 7.13
N LEU A 701 -23.63 9.61 6.83
CA LEU A 701 -22.63 9.17 7.82
C LEU A 701 -21.78 10.36 8.32
N ARG A 702 -21.51 11.35 7.47
CA ARG A 702 -20.69 12.52 7.79
C ARG A 702 -21.45 13.55 8.61
N PHE A 703 -22.62 13.95 8.18
CA PHE A 703 -23.38 15.11 8.69
C PHE A 703 -24.66 14.72 9.42
N GLY A 704 -25.07 13.45 9.42
CA GLY A 704 -26.30 12.98 10.08
C GLY A 704 -27.58 13.29 9.30
N LYS A 705 -27.46 13.81 8.08
CA LYS A 705 -28.58 14.27 7.24
C LYS A 705 -28.81 13.39 6.02
#